data_60b54f4f85d8f75c9e6e567f4dd2cd98
#
_entry.id   60b54f4f85d8f75c9e6e567f4dd2cd98
#
_cell.length_a   1.000
_cell.length_b   1.000
_cell.length_c   1.000
_cell.angle_alpha   90.00
_cell.angle_beta   90.00
_cell.angle_gamma   90.00
#
_symmetry.space_group_name_H-M   'P 1'
#
loop_
_entity.id
_entity.type
_entity.pdbx_description
1 polymer ?
#
loop_
_entity_poly.entity_id
_entity_poly.type
_entity_poly.pdbx_seq_one_letter_code
_entity_poly.pdbx_strand_id
1 'polypeptide(L)'
;MRTGTARSWLPRIWRLPGFLALALGAWLAGPTPIWAQGDARQTPPLLDRLTPEVMSAVFPGITRLEMVDDDGPVAAAAYRREEMAGYVFSTLDVLRAPGYSSTPFDVVAGVTMGGRITGAVVLFHREPYLVNDTRRTALLVTFLQAIEGSEARLGVEGGLPPDFVAGATISARAMRNAVQEGARMVLRYRTEEIVVTEPTIDMINFKPMSPEELVADGGLALARVSNAKLAEAMARAGVGDLLPEVPMSGGPDDTYIDFVTGYGNAPKVGRNGAGLEPYDELINGWPTGTHGILVATLGGVYDHRGTRYNNLSNGFLLDRVKVTQGRRDFSFTKADMIVTRGKIADILVLPPDSGFEPMQPWRADLFASAVRPDGKLERFVLAGLAYTLPDSMILTPEPEPRPVWVEPWADGMHDIAILSTALALLTALLAFQAQLARRRRLHRWLRTSFLVFTLVWIGWIASAQLSVVHLLNYLKAPFVNLDLAFYLAEPLIVILTAYTAISLVLLGRGVFCGWLCPFGALQDLLAQAARTLNLPQWTPSMPVQRVLWKGKYVALGVILLLAVVAPDAATVAEEVEPFKTAITAAFVRGLPYVIYAVALLVIGLFAERAFCRFLCPLGAGLALLDRLHLFELLKRRPECGNPCQLCERSCPVKAIDPSGKVVTAECFQCLDCMVEYYDDRRCPPLAQLRKEREQAAGFRPVLNSAGSSSEASA
;
A
#
# COMPACT_ATOMS: atom_id res chain seq x y z
N MET A 1 -23.65 36.31 -31.73
CA MET A 1 -22.20 36.11 -31.49
C MET A 1 -21.66 37.33 -30.77
N ARG A 2 -21.41 37.26 -29.47
CA ARG A 2 -20.64 38.25 -28.72
C ARG A 2 -19.67 37.45 -27.85
N THR A 3 -18.43 37.66 -28.13
CA THR A 3 -17.26 37.08 -27.50
C THR A 3 -17.21 37.47 -26.01
N GLY A 4 -17.25 36.49 -25.14
CA GLY A 4 -17.08 36.68 -23.69
C GLY A 4 -15.65 37.07 -23.38
N THR A 5 -15.45 38.27 -22.91
CA THR A 5 -14.17 38.77 -22.40
C THR A 5 -13.71 37.94 -21.23
N ALA A 6 -12.50 37.38 -21.35
CA ALA A 6 -11.77 36.75 -20.25
C ALA A 6 -11.58 37.79 -19.11
N ARG A 7 -12.31 37.62 -18.01
CA ARG A 7 -12.13 38.44 -16.81
C ARG A 7 -10.73 38.09 -16.20
N SER A 8 -9.90 39.12 -16.07
CA SER A 8 -8.58 39.10 -15.49
C SER A 8 -8.60 38.43 -14.10
N TRP A 9 -7.72 37.45 -13.89
CA TRP A 9 -7.61 36.58 -12.70
C TRP A 9 -7.07 37.30 -11.45
N LEU A 10 -6.27 38.33 -11.62
CA LEU A 10 -5.51 38.99 -10.57
C LEU A 10 -6.29 39.74 -9.47
N PRO A 11 -7.51 40.25 -9.63
CA PRO A 11 -8.19 40.98 -8.55
C PRO A 11 -8.99 40.10 -7.56
N ARG A 12 -9.17 38.79 -7.84
CA ARG A 12 -9.99 37.92 -6.96
C ARG A 12 -9.22 37.32 -5.78
N ILE A 13 -7.90 37.14 -5.90
CA ILE A 13 -7.04 36.55 -4.86
C ILE A 13 -6.92 37.52 -3.65
N TRP A 14 -7.01 38.82 -3.86
CA TRP A 14 -6.86 39.84 -2.81
C TRP A 14 -8.11 40.10 -1.95
N ARG A 15 -9.19 39.37 -2.16
CA ARG A 15 -10.42 39.49 -1.35
C ARG A 15 -10.66 38.32 -0.41
N LEU A 16 -9.63 37.64 0.04
CA LEU A 16 -9.72 36.76 1.20
C LEU A 16 -10.08 37.60 2.42
N PRO A 17 -11.07 37.25 3.24
CA PRO A 17 -11.35 37.96 4.48
C PRO A 17 -10.06 38.06 5.27
N GLY A 18 -9.73 39.25 5.76
CA GLY A 18 -8.48 39.53 6.47
C GLY A 18 -8.15 38.58 7.62
N PHE A 19 -9.19 37.92 8.15
CA PHE A 19 -9.06 36.87 9.16
C PHE A 19 -8.36 35.58 8.65
N LEU A 20 -8.56 35.21 7.37
CA LEU A 20 -7.89 34.04 6.78
C LEU A 20 -6.46 34.38 6.37
N ALA A 21 -6.23 35.61 5.89
CA ALA A 21 -4.90 36.12 5.60
C ALA A 21 -4.09 36.30 6.90
N LEU A 22 -4.72 36.73 7.99
CA LEU A 22 -4.11 36.82 9.33
C LEU A 22 -3.88 35.42 9.94
N ALA A 23 -4.81 34.48 9.79
CA ALA A 23 -4.64 33.09 10.25
C ALA A 23 -3.58 32.35 9.44
N LEU A 24 -3.54 32.49 8.10
CA LEU A 24 -2.47 31.95 7.26
C LEU A 24 -1.16 32.70 7.48
N GLY A 25 -1.18 34.02 7.67
CA GLY A 25 0.01 34.81 7.96
C GLY A 25 0.59 34.56 9.35
N ALA A 26 -0.24 34.40 10.37
CA ALA A 26 0.18 33.96 11.70
C ALA A 26 0.69 32.51 11.70
N TRP A 27 0.14 31.69 10.82
CA TRP A 27 0.54 30.29 10.61
C TRP A 27 1.86 30.17 9.81
N LEU A 28 2.14 31.08 8.88
CA LEU A 28 3.36 31.14 8.07
C LEU A 28 4.49 31.94 8.75
N ALA A 29 4.18 32.87 9.67
CA ALA A 29 5.15 33.78 10.32
C ALA A 29 5.37 33.47 11.81
N GLY A 30 4.63 32.54 12.39
CA GLY A 30 4.81 32.11 13.78
C GLY A 30 6.07 31.25 13.97
N PRO A 31 6.63 31.17 15.19
CA PRO A 31 7.60 30.14 15.53
C PRO A 31 6.97 28.79 15.19
N THR A 32 7.82 27.84 14.70
CA THR A 32 7.38 26.51 14.31
C THR A 32 6.25 26.03 15.22
N PRO A 33 5.05 25.72 14.66
CA PRO A 33 3.89 25.40 15.50
C PRO A 33 4.24 24.30 16.50
N ILE A 34 3.72 24.38 17.72
CA ILE A 34 4.03 23.44 18.83
C ILE A 34 3.85 21.97 18.42
N TRP A 35 2.96 21.68 17.48
CA TRP A 35 2.81 20.34 16.90
C TRP A 35 3.93 19.93 15.91
N ALA A 36 4.65 20.89 15.29
CA ALA A 36 5.83 20.59 14.46
C ALA A 36 7.08 20.37 15.33
N GLN A 37 7.05 20.82 16.57
CA GLN A 37 8.05 20.51 17.59
C GLN A 37 7.67 19.25 18.37
N GLY A 38 6.84 18.34 17.79
CA GLY A 38 6.25 17.18 18.41
C GLY A 38 6.95 16.78 19.70
N ASP A 39 6.21 16.47 20.73
CA ASP A 39 6.59 16.19 22.14
C ASP A 39 7.83 15.30 22.38
N ALA A 40 8.80 15.30 21.48
CA ALA A 40 10.08 14.62 21.62
C ALA A 40 10.90 15.07 22.84
N ARG A 41 10.50 16.18 23.49
CA ARG A 41 11.19 16.66 24.69
C ARG A 41 10.63 16.14 26.01
N GLN A 42 9.55 15.36 25.99
CA GLN A 42 8.87 14.89 27.19
C GLN A 42 8.46 13.41 27.17
N THR A 43 8.83 12.65 26.12
CA THR A 43 8.59 11.19 26.15
C THR A 43 9.61 10.56 27.10
N PRO A 44 9.19 9.87 28.16
CA PRO A 44 10.10 9.16 29.03
C PRO A 44 10.96 8.16 28.25
N PRO A 45 12.18 7.85 28.69
CA PRO A 45 12.99 6.79 28.10
C PRO A 45 12.20 5.49 27.91
N LEU A 46 12.56 4.69 26.93
CA LEU A 46 11.82 3.45 26.58
C LEU A 46 11.56 2.58 27.82
N LEU A 47 12.58 2.34 28.65
CA LEU A 47 12.44 1.49 29.84
C LEU A 47 11.44 2.04 30.86
N ASP A 48 11.34 3.36 31.01
CA ASP A 48 10.41 3.99 31.96
C ASP A 48 8.94 3.87 31.52
N ARG A 49 8.69 3.55 30.25
CA ARG A 49 7.35 3.31 29.68
C ARG A 49 6.90 1.85 29.79
N LEU A 50 7.85 0.94 30.11
CA LEU A 50 7.60 -0.50 30.14
C LEU A 50 7.19 -0.94 31.56
N THR A 51 5.87 -0.99 31.83
CA THR A 51 5.36 -1.64 33.03
C THR A 51 5.55 -3.17 32.97
N PRO A 52 5.58 -3.89 34.09
CA PRO A 52 5.67 -5.35 34.08
C PRO A 52 4.61 -6.05 33.23
N GLU A 53 3.40 -5.48 33.18
CA GLU A 53 2.30 -6.00 32.36
C GLU A 53 2.61 -5.81 30.85
N VAL A 54 3.10 -4.64 30.45
CA VAL A 54 3.49 -4.35 29.07
C VAL A 54 4.65 -5.26 28.66
N MET A 55 5.66 -5.43 29.54
CA MET A 55 6.79 -6.32 29.27
C MET A 55 6.35 -7.76 29.04
N SER A 56 5.46 -8.28 29.87
CA SER A 56 4.96 -9.65 29.73
C SER A 56 4.15 -9.87 28.48
N ALA A 57 3.41 -8.83 28.01
CA ALA A 57 2.62 -8.87 26.78
C ALA A 57 3.48 -8.69 25.52
N VAL A 58 4.54 -7.90 25.57
CA VAL A 58 5.42 -7.62 24.43
C VAL A 58 6.45 -8.73 24.21
N PHE A 59 7.03 -9.24 25.30
CA PHE A 59 8.04 -10.30 25.22
C PHE A 59 7.89 -11.31 26.37
N PRO A 60 7.06 -12.35 26.20
CA PRO A 60 6.82 -13.33 27.25
C PRO A 60 8.08 -14.06 27.72
N GLY A 61 8.27 -14.19 29.03
CA GLY A 61 9.32 -14.98 29.65
C GLY A 61 10.72 -14.36 29.68
N ILE A 62 10.85 -13.05 29.43
CA ILE A 62 12.10 -12.32 29.67
C ILE A 62 12.30 -12.04 31.16
N THR A 63 13.57 -12.01 31.56
CA THR A 63 13.97 -11.77 32.96
C THR A 63 14.65 -10.42 33.15
N ARG A 64 15.23 -9.85 32.08
CA ARG A 64 15.99 -8.59 32.13
C ARG A 64 15.89 -7.87 30.79
N LEU A 65 15.83 -6.52 30.86
CA LEU A 65 15.96 -5.61 29.72
C LEU A 65 17.13 -4.66 29.96
N GLU A 66 17.92 -4.41 28.94
CA GLU A 66 19.03 -3.45 28.96
C GLU A 66 18.95 -2.55 27.74
N MET A 67 19.08 -1.22 27.93
CA MET A 67 19.18 -0.33 26.78
C MET A 67 20.44 -0.64 25.99
N VAL A 68 20.29 -0.72 24.67
CA VAL A 68 21.44 -0.85 23.78
C VAL A 68 21.99 0.56 23.54
N ASP A 69 23.26 0.77 23.91
CA ASP A 69 23.98 2.03 23.75
C ASP A 69 24.83 1.95 22.47
N ASP A 70 24.21 2.11 21.33
CA ASP A 70 24.82 2.17 20.00
C ASP A 70 24.22 3.32 19.18
N ASP A 71 24.81 3.64 18.02
CA ASP A 71 24.31 4.67 17.10
C ASP A 71 23.06 4.22 16.31
N GLY A 72 22.51 3.06 16.61
CA GLY A 72 21.37 2.46 15.92
C GLY A 72 20.00 2.92 16.38
N PRO A 73 18.93 2.34 15.81
CA PRO A 73 17.56 2.58 16.26
C PRO A 73 17.39 2.24 17.74
N VAL A 74 16.70 3.11 18.50
CA VAL A 74 16.49 2.94 19.94
C VAL A 74 15.80 1.62 20.25
N ALA A 75 16.46 0.75 21.00
CA ALA A 75 15.91 -0.53 21.42
C ALA A 75 16.53 -1.00 22.73
N ALA A 76 15.85 -1.90 23.44
CA ALA A 76 16.36 -2.60 24.60
C ALA A 76 16.59 -4.06 24.27
N ALA A 77 17.76 -4.59 24.64
CA ALA A 77 18.08 -6.01 24.55
C ALA A 77 17.27 -6.79 25.60
N ALA A 78 16.60 -7.85 25.18
CA ALA A 78 15.78 -8.70 26.02
C ALA A 78 16.48 -10.00 26.31
N TYR A 79 16.64 -10.32 27.60
CA TYR A 79 17.35 -11.50 28.07
C TYR A 79 16.40 -12.49 28.74
N ARG A 80 16.57 -13.77 28.40
CA ARG A 80 15.96 -14.89 29.10
C ARG A 80 17.05 -15.60 29.92
N ARG A 81 17.07 -15.36 31.24
CA ARG A 81 18.20 -15.66 32.12
C ARG A 81 19.45 -14.88 31.69
N GLU A 82 20.48 -15.54 31.20
CA GLU A 82 21.72 -14.91 30.71
C GLU A 82 21.81 -14.85 29.18
N GLU A 83 20.89 -15.52 28.49
CA GLU A 83 20.88 -15.60 27.02
C GLU A 83 20.03 -14.48 26.42
N MET A 84 20.59 -13.82 25.41
CA MET A 84 19.90 -12.77 24.67
C MET A 84 18.83 -13.38 23.76
N ALA A 85 17.56 -13.02 24.00
CA ALA A 85 16.42 -13.58 23.30
C ALA A 85 15.97 -12.71 22.11
N GLY A 86 16.28 -11.42 22.14
CA GLY A 86 15.88 -10.48 21.10
C GLY A 86 15.90 -9.03 21.56
N TYR A 87 15.06 -8.20 20.94
CA TYR A 87 14.96 -6.78 21.20
C TYR A 87 13.53 -6.33 21.49
N VAL A 88 13.38 -5.30 22.32
CA VAL A 88 12.13 -4.54 22.51
C VAL A 88 12.36 -3.12 22.05
N PHE A 89 11.42 -2.57 21.27
CA PHE A 89 11.52 -1.24 20.69
C PHE A 89 10.15 -0.54 20.68
N SER A 90 10.17 0.80 20.52
CA SER A 90 9.00 1.64 20.35
C SER A 90 8.93 2.17 18.92
N THR A 91 7.76 2.09 18.28
CA THR A 91 7.55 2.67 16.95
C THR A 91 7.70 4.19 16.96
N LEU A 92 7.43 4.86 18.10
CA LEU A 92 7.62 6.30 18.26
C LEU A 92 9.10 6.67 18.23
N ASP A 93 9.96 5.88 18.88
CA ASP A 93 11.40 6.17 18.96
C ASP A 93 12.13 5.82 17.64
N VAL A 94 11.71 4.72 16.97
CA VAL A 94 12.37 4.20 15.78
C VAL A 94 11.92 4.88 14.49
N LEU A 95 10.60 5.02 14.28
CA LEU A 95 10.01 5.44 12.99
C LEU A 95 9.26 6.75 13.04
N ARG A 96 8.68 7.11 14.21
CA ARG A 96 7.73 8.22 14.37
C ARG A 96 6.59 8.18 13.35
N ALA A 97 6.11 6.97 13.05
CA ALA A 97 5.07 6.75 12.05
C ALA A 97 3.79 7.51 12.43
N PRO A 98 3.25 8.36 11.53
CA PRO A 98 2.01 9.06 11.80
C PRO A 98 0.81 8.11 11.65
N GLY A 99 -0.20 8.29 12.52
CA GLY A 99 -1.50 7.68 12.35
C GLY A 99 -2.41 8.48 11.41
N TYR A 100 -3.68 8.08 11.32
CA TYR A 100 -4.71 8.81 10.56
C TYR A 100 -4.88 10.27 11.02
N SER A 101 -4.66 10.53 12.31
CA SER A 101 -4.67 11.88 12.89
C SER A 101 -3.47 12.75 12.48
N SER A 102 -2.56 12.24 11.66
CA SER A 102 -1.23 12.84 11.37
C SER A 102 -0.38 13.08 12.63
N THR A 103 -0.72 12.41 13.73
CA THR A 103 0.05 12.44 14.98
C THR A 103 0.75 11.09 15.14
N PRO A 104 2.04 11.07 15.49
CA PRO A 104 2.73 9.82 15.78
C PRO A 104 2.05 9.04 16.90
N PHE A 105 1.98 7.73 16.75
CA PHE A 105 1.53 6.79 17.77
C PHE A 105 2.72 6.05 18.38
N ASP A 106 2.54 5.47 19.54
CA ASP A 106 3.52 4.66 20.22
C ASP A 106 2.98 3.23 20.41
N VAL A 107 3.58 2.30 19.67
CA VAL A 107 3.39 0.86 19.83
C VAL A 107 4.73 0.27 20.23
N VAL A 108 4.78 -0.35 21.41
CA VAL A 108 5.95 -1.12 21.83
C VAL A 108 5.80 -2.54 21.34
N ALA A 109 6.84 -3.07 20.74
CA ALA A 109 6.87 -4.43 20.20
C ALA A 109 8.18 -5.14 20.54
N GLY A 110 8.10 -6.45 20.63
CA GLY A 110 9.25 -7.32 20.80
C GLY A 110 9.54 -8.11 19.53
N VAL A 111 10.83 -8.37 19.28
CA VAL A 111 11.29 -9.18 18.15
C VAL A 111 12.41 -10.11 18.59
N THR A 112 12.34 -11.41 18.24
CA THR A 112 13.40 -12.37 18.51
C THR A 112 14.61 -12.14 17.62
N MET A 113 15.77 -12.70 17.96
CA MET A 113 16.96 -12.72 17.10
C MET A 113 16.69 -13.35 15.72
N GLY A 114 15.74 -14.29 15.65
CA GLY A 114 15.29 -14.92 14.39
C GLY A 114 14.26 -14.12 13.59
N GLY A 115 13.95 -12.88 14.00
CA GLY A 115 13.04 -12.00 13.25
C GLY A 115 11.54 -12.23 13.51
N ARG A 116 11.16 -13.01 14.52
CA ARG A 116 9.72 -13.20 14.87
C ARG A 116 9.25 -12.15 15.87
N ILE A 117 8.12 -11.55 15.59
CA ILE A 117 7.45 -10.61 16.51
C ILE A 117 6.88 -11.41 17.68
N THR A 118 7.23 -11.03 18.91
CA THR A 118 6.82 -11.74 20.13
C THR A 118 5.55 -11.19 20.74
N GLY A 119 5.20 -9.96 20.45
CA GLY A 119 4.00 -9.26 20.91
C GLY A 119 4.10 -7.77 20.61
N ALA A 120 2.96 -7.09 20.63
CA ALA A 120 2.87 -5.65 20.44
C ALA A 120 1.78 -5.03 21.31
N VAL A 121 2.07 -3.89 21.94
CA VAL A 121 1.16 -3.16 22.82
C VAL A 121 1.14 -1.67 22.46
N VAL A 122 -0.06 -1.10 22.30
CA VAL A 122 -0.23 0.34 22.08
C VAL A 122 -0.13 1.07 23.42
N LEU A 123 0.89 1.93 23.56
CA LEU A 123 1.02 2.79 24.73
C LEU A 123 0.29 4.12 24.55
N PHE A 124 0.35 4.67 23.33
CA PHE A 124 -0.22 5.98 23.04
C PHE A 124 -0.72 6.09 21.61
N HIS A 125 -1.89 6.69 21.41
CA HIS A 125 -2.39 7.13 20.10
C HIS A 125 -3.38 8.30 20.25
N ARG A 126 -3.50 9.09 19.19
CA ARG A 126 -4.51 10.15 19.05
C ARG A 126 -5.49 9.87 17.91
N GLU A 127 -5.75 8.58 17.66
CA GLU A 127 -6.57 8.16 16.54
C GLU A 127 -8.05 8.46 16.76
N PRO A 128 -8.68 9.31 15.94
CA PRO A 128 -10.03 9.81 16.21
C PRO A 128 -11.10 8.73 16.17
N TYR A 129 -10.84 7.62 15.49
CA TYR A 129 -11.77 6.48 15.42
C TYR A 129 -11.59 5.46 16.54
N LEU A 130 -10.50 5.54 17.29
CA LEU A 130 -10.17 4.65 18.42
C LEU A 130 -10.40 5.32 19.76
N VAL A 131 -10.20 6.64 19.85
CA VAL A 131 -10.40 7.42 21.07
C VAL A 131 -11.88 7.36 21.46
N ASN A 132 -12.16 7.06 22.74
CA ASN A 132 -13.51 6.94 23.33
C ASN A 132 -14.41 5.83 22.77
N ASP A 133 -13.82 4.80 22.15
CA ASP A 133 -14.55 3.61 21.69
C ASP A 133 -13.88 2.34 22.23
N THR A 134 -14.34 1.86 23.37
CA THR A 134 -13.81 0.69 24.05
C THR A 134 -13.88 -0.59 23.21
N ARG A 135 -14.91 -0.74 22.36
CA ARG A 135 -15.03 -1.90 21.48
C ARG A 135 -13.97 -1.91 20.39
N ARG A 136 -13.73 -0.76 19.74
CA ARG A 136 -12.71 -0.63 18.69
C ARG A 136 -11.31 -0.73 19.26
N THR A 137 -11.08 -0.20 20.46
CA THR A 137 -9.81 -0.38 21.16
C THR A 137 -9.55 -1.85 21.47
N ALA A 138 -10.56 -2.61 21.93
CA ALA A 138 -10.43 -4.06 22.13
C ALA A 138 -10.15 -4.81 20.83
N LEU A 139 -10.78 -4.43 19.72
CA LEU A 139 -10.51 -5.01 18.40
C LEU A 139 -9.09 -4.68 17.93
N LEU A 140 -8.58 -3.46 18.19
CA LEU A 140 -7.20 -3.10 17.87
C LEU A 140 -6.20 -3.97 18.66
N VAL A 141 -6.45 -4.18 19.95
CA VAL A 141 -5.62 -5.08 20.78
C VAL A 141 -5.59 -6.49 20.19
N THR A 142 -6.76 -7.06 19.86
CA THR A 142 -6.85 -8.38 19.21
C THR A 142 -6.13 -8.42 17.87
N PHE A 143 -6.23 -7.35 17.09
CA PHE A 143 -5.55 -7.23 15.80
C PHE A 143 -4.03 -7.20 15.94
N LEU A 144 -3.50 -6.46 16.93
CA LEU A 144 -2.06 -6.44 17.21
C LEU A 144 -1.57 -7.77 17.78
N GLN A 145 -2.39 -8.46 18.57
CA GLN A 145 -2.08 -9.83 19.01
C GLN A 145 -1.99 -10.83 17.86
N ALA A 146 -2.73 -10.62 16.78
CA ALA A 146 -2.64 -11.47 15.59
C ALA A 146 -1.30 -11.32 14.82
N ILE A 147 -0.50 -10.30 15.13
CA ILE A 147 0.86 -10.14 14.57
C ILE A 147 1.87 -11.03 15.29
N GLU A 148 1.56 -11.51 16.49
CA GLU A 148 2.42 -12.39 17.28
C GLU A 148 2.77 -13.65 16.49
N GLY A 149 4.06 -13.99 16.46
CA GLY A 149 4.59 -15.12 15.72
C GLY A 149 4.86 -14.86 14.24
N SER A 150 4.44 -13.71 13.69
CA SER A 150 4.75 -13.34 12.30
C SER A 150 6.23 -12.98 12.15
N GLU A 151 6.78 -13.25 10.96
CA GLU A 151 8.15 -12.89 10.64
C GLU A 151 8.22 -11.42 10.19
N ALA A 152 9.04 -10.62 10.83
CA ALA A 152 9.26 -9.22 10.46
C ALA A 152 9.82 -9.08 9.03
N ARG A 153 10.52 -10.12 8.53
CA ARG A 153 11.16 -10.15 7.20
C ARG A 153 10.19 -10.35 6.06
N LEU A 154 9.16 -11.18 6.23
CA LEU A 154 8.31 -11.65 5.11
C LEU A 154 7.03 -10.85 4.90
N GLY A 155 6.74 -9.82 5.70
CA GLY A 155 5.41 -9.21 5.66
C GLY A 155 4.32 -10.24 6.04
N VAL A 156 3.18 -9.81 6.55
CA VAL A 156 2.08 -10.75 6.82
C VAL A 156 1.43 -11.10 5.49
N GLU A 157 1.72 -12.28 4.95
CA GLU A 157 0.87 -12.91 3.93
C GLU A 157 -0.47 -13.23 4.58
N GLY A 158 -1.45 -12.46 4.29
CA GLY A 158 -2.80 -12.59 4.82
C GLY A 158 -3.38 -11.20 4.95
N GLY A 159 -4.31 -10.86 4.06
CA GLY A 159 -5.10 -9.65 4.16
C GLY A 159 -5.74 -9.57 5.55
N LEU A 160 -5.93 -8.37 6.06
CA LEU A 160 -6.77 -8.15 7.23
C LEU A 160 -8.12 -8.86 7.02
N PRO A 161 -8.64 -9.60 8.01
CA PRO A 161 -10.04 -10.04 7.96
C PRO A 161 -10.91 -8.82 7.63
N PRO A 162 -11.78 -8.89 6.60
CA PRO A 162 -12.49 -7.72 6.07
C PRO A 162 -13.30 -6.93 7.10
N ASP A 163 -13.65 -7.54 8.22
CA ASP A 163 -14.55 -6.95 9.23
C ASP A 163 -13.85 -6.49 10.51
N PHE A 164 -12.52 -6.51 10.55
CA PHE A 164 -11.80 -6.53 11.80
C PHE A 164 -11.82 -5.19 12.58
N VAL A 165 -11.73 -4.06 11.90
CA VAL A 165 -11.79 -2.73 12.55
C VAL A 165 -12.54 -1.75 11.63
N ALA A 166 -13.82 -1.94 11.44
CA ALA A 166 -14.65 -1.03 10.65
C ALA A 166 -14.45 0.44 11.10
N GLY A 167 -13.94 1.28 10.20
CA GLY A 167 -13.67 2.70 10.45
C GLY A 167 -12.37 3.03 11.20
N ALA A 168 -11.55 2.05 11.60
CA ALA A 168 -10.22 2.26 12.17
C ALA A 168 -9.13 1.42 11.46
N THR A 169 -9.48 0.85 10.31
CA THR A 169 -8.61 -0.02 9.51
C THR A 169 -7.29 0.63 9.14
N ILE A 170 -7.30 1.94 8.84
CA ILE A 170 -6.11 2.71 8.46
C ILE A 170 -5.13 2.78 9.62
N SER A 171 -5.63 3.22 10.78
CA SER A 171 -4.81 3.36 11.98
C SER A 171 -4.24 2.01 12.41
N ALA A 172 -5.04 0.93 12.34
CA ALA A 172 -4.62 -0.42 12.65
C ALA A 172 -3.54 -0.92 11.66
N ARG A 173 -3.72 -0.70 10.36
CA ARG A 173 -2.71 -1.02 9.33
C ARG A 173 -1.43 -0.22 9.52
N ALA A 174 -1.54 1.08 9.79
CA ALA A 174 -0.39 1.93 10.05
C ALA A 174 0.42 1.44 11.26
N MET A 175 -0.26 1.07 12.36
CA MET A 175 0.39 0.52 13.54
C MET A 175 1.07 -0.82 13.26
N ARG A 176 0.41 -1.75 12.56
CA ARG A 176 0.99 -3.03 12.14
C ARG A 176 2.26 -2.82 11.31
N ASN A 177 2.15 -2.00 10.27
CA ASN A 177 3.26 -1.75 9.36
C ASN A 177 4.44 -1.08 10.08
N ALA A 178 4.16 -0.17 11.03
CA ALA A 178 5.19 0.44 11.85
C ALA A 178 5.89 -0.56 12.78
N VAL A 179 5.17 -1.53 13.34
CA VAL A 179 5.77 -2.61 14.13
C VAL A 179 6.69 -3.47 13.27
N GLN A 180 6.25 -3.88 12.09
CA GLN A 180 7.04 -4.70 11.18
C GLN A 180 8.28 -3.98 10.69
N GLU A 181 8.14 -2.73 10.25
CA GLU A 181 9.26 -1.94 9.75
C GLU A 181 10.24 -1.58 10.88
N GLY A 182 9.73 -1.23 12.06
CA GLY A 182 10.58 -1.00 13.23
C GLY A 182 11.38 -2.24 13.62
N ALA A 183 10.75 -3.42 13.61
CA ALA A 183 11.44 -4.68 13.86
C ALA A 183 12.56 -4.96 12.84
N ARG A 184 12.30 -4.71 11.55
CA ARG A 184 13.32 -4.82 10.48
C ARG A 184 14.48 -3.87 10.71
N MET A 185 14.21 -2.61 11.00
CA MET A 185 15.25 -1.60 11.23
C MET A 185 16.14 -1.97 12.42
N VAL A 186 15.53 -2.42 13.54
CA VAL A 186 16.25 -2.82 14.75
C VAL A 186 17.13 -4.03 14.51
N LEU A 187 16.63 -5.05 13.81
CA LEU A 187 17.39 -6.24 13.48
C LEU A 187 18.49 -5.95 12.46
N ARG A 188 18.17 -5.25 11.38
CA ARG A 188 19.11 -4.93 10.29
C ARG A 188 20.34 -4.18 10.78
N TYR A 189 20.18 -3.32 11.78
CA TYR A 189 21.29 -2.57 12.33
C TYR A 189 22.18 -3.43 13.28
N ARG A 190 21.59 -4.41 13.99
CA ARG A 190 22.25 -5.14 15.09
C ARG A 190 22.61 -6.59 14.78
N THR A 191 21.94 -7.22 13.85
CA THR A 191 22.43 -8.44 13.24
C THR A 191 23.28 -8.00 12.07
N GLU A 192 24.51 -8.54 11.95
CA GLU A 192 25.34 -8.38 10.75
C GLU A 192 24.68 -9.09 9.57
N GLU A 193 23.47 -8.74 9.28
CA GLU A 193 22.77 -9.20 8.11
C GLU A 193 23.38 -8.50 6.92
N ILE A 194 24.20 -9.24 6.18
CA ILE A 194 24.73 -8.81 4.90
C ILE A 194 23.53 -8.43 4.05
N VAL A 195 23.40 -7.12 3.77
CA VAL A 195 22.42 -6.64 2.82
C VAL A 195 22.84 -7.17 1.46
N VAL A 196 22.28 -8.29 1.08
CA VAL A 196 22.51 -8.89 -0.22
C VAL A 196 21.84 -7.95 -1.25
N THR A 197 22.62 -7.10 -1.89
CA THR A 197 22.16 -6.20 -2.96
C THR A 197 22.09 -6.91 -4.31
N GLU A 198 22.86 -7.97 -4.48
CA GLU A 198 22.92 -8.83 -5.67
C GLU A 198 22.91 -10.30 -5.23
N PRO A 199 22.41 -11.22 -6.03
CA PRO A 199 22.47 -12.65 -5.70
C PRO A 199 23.92 -13.05 -5.38
N THR A 200 24.14 -13.58 -4.19
CA THR A 200 25.48 -14.01 -3.74
C THR A 200 25.42 -15.45 -3.19
N ILE A 201 26.59 -16.10 -3.18
CA ILE A 201 26.68 -17.45 -2.62
C ILE A 201 26.56 -17.39 -1.11
N ASP A 202 25.75 -18.28 -0.54
CA ASP A 202 25.62 -18.41 0.91
C ASP A 202 26.90 -18.98 1.52
N MET A 203 27.71 -18.09 2.11
CA MET A 203 28.97 -18.40 2.78
C MET A 203 28.81 -18.47 4.30
N ILE A 204 27.58 -18.36 4.82
CA ILE A 204 27.32 -18.24 6.26
C ILE A 204 26.59 -19.46 6.80
N ASN A 205 25.51 -19.86 6.15
CA ASN A 205 24.63 -20.88 6.69
C ASN A 205 25.22 -22.28 6.53
N PHE A 206 25.26 -23.00 7.64
CA PHE A 206 25.69 -24.38 7.70
C PHE A 206 24.64 -25.26 8.36
N LYS A 207 24.35 -26.39 7.73
CA LYS A 207 23.52 -27.45 8.29
C LYS A 207 24.23 -28.77 8.10
N PRO A 208 24.42 -29.56 9.16
CA PRO A 208 24.92 -30.94 9.03
C PRO A 208 23.97 -31.76 8.14
N MET A 209 24.51 -32.33 7.08
CA MET A 209 23.76 -33.14 6.09
C MET A 209 24.60 -34.37 5.73
N SER A 210 23.92 -35.49 5.44
CA SER A 210 24.55 -36.63 4.84
C SER A 210 24.91 -36.40 3.37
N PRO A 211 25.83 -37.17 2.77
CA PRO A 211 26.13 -37.06 1.36
C PRO A 211 24.91 -37.27 0.46
N GLU A 212 24.02 -38.19 0.84
CA GLU A 212 22.77 -38.48 0.13
C GLU A 212 21.80 -37.30 0.18
N GLU A 213 21.68 -36.64 1.35
CA GLU A 213 20.88 -35.43 1.52
C GLU A 213 21.44 -34.28 0.71
N LEU A 214 22.78 -34.13 0.65
CA LEU A 214 23.43 -33.11 -0.19
C LEU A 214 23.20 -33.33 -1.68
N VAL A 215 23.17 -34.60 -2.14
CA VAL A 215 22.83 -34.93 -3.52
C VAL A 215 21.36 -34.63 -3.80
N ALA A 216 20.46 -34.97 -2.88
CA ALA A 216 19.03 -34.68 -3.02
C ALA A 216 18.71 -33.16 -3.06
N ASP A 217 19.47 -32.38 -2.29
CA ASP A 217 19.35 -30.89 -2.25
C ASP A 217 20.04 -30.21 -3.46
N GLY A 218 20.82 -30.96 -4.25
CA GLY A 218 21.60 -30.41 -5.36
C GLY A 218 22.93 -29.80 -4.98
N GLY A 219 23.28 -29.81 -3.70
CA GLY A 219 24.60 -29.34 -3.23
C GLY A 219 25.77 -30.16 -3.78
N LEU A 220 25.52 -31.45 -4.07
CA LEU A 220 26.44 -32.35 -4.79
C LEU A 220 25.75 -32.89 -6.03
N ALA A 221 26.46 -32.92 -7.16
CA ALA A 221 26.07 -33.70 -8.33
C ALA A 221 26.72 -35.09 -8.22
N LEU A 222 25.98 -36.13 -8.62
CA LEU A 222 26.42 -37.55 -8.55
C LEU A 222 26.39 -38.20 -9.94
N ALA A 223 27.50 -38.82 -10.33
CA ALA A 223 27.55 -39.79 -11.44
C ALA A 223 27.81 -41.19 -10.95
N ARG A 224 26.87 -42.06 -11.14
CA ARG A 224 27.02 -43.48 -10.88
C ARG A 224 27.50 -44.19 -12.14
N VAL A 225 28.73 -44.74 -12.07
CA VAL A 225 29.32 -45.52 -13.12
C VAL A 225 29.28 -46.99 -12.71
N SER A 226 28.53 -47.81 -13.44
CA SER A 226 28.54 -49.27 -13.26
C SER A 226 29.66 -49.91 -14.09
N ASN A 227 29.96 -51.19 -13.81
CA ASN A 227 30.92 -51.96 -14.57
C ASN A 227 30.57 -52.00 -16.08
N ALA A 228 29.27 -52.05 -16.43
CA ALA A 228 28.81 -52.01 -17.82
C ALA A 228 29.12 -50.65 -18.47
N LYS A 229 28.90 -49.52 -17.76
CA LYS A 229 29.23 -48.19 -18.29
C LYS A 229 30.73 -47.99 -18.46
N LEU A 230 31.55 -48.54 -17.57
CA LEU A 230 33.00 -48.53 -17.75
C LEU A 230 33.39 -49.28 -19.03
N ALA A 231 32.90 -50.52 -19.21
CA ALA A 231 33.16 -51.31 -20.43
C ALA A 231 32.72 -50.56 -21.72
N GLU A 232 31.58 -49.91 -21.70
CA GLU A 232 31.12 -49.08 -22.81
C GLU A 232 32.02 -47.87 -23.08
N ALA A 233 32.48 -47.18 -22.03
CA ALA A 233 33.41 -46.06 -22.14
C ALA A 233 34.75 -46.48 -22.71
N MET A 234 35.27 -47.63 -22.30
CA MET A 234 36.52 -48.23 -22.81
C MET A 234 36.38 -48.65 -24.27
N ALA A 235 35.24 -49.25 -24.64
CA ALA A 235 34.93 -49.62 -26.02
C ALA A 235 34.87 -48.41 -26.93
N ARG A 236 34.18 -47.32 -26.48
CA ARG A 236 34.14 -46.04 -27.22
C ARG A 236 35.51 -45.41 -27.39
N ALA A 237 36.37 -45.55 -26.41
CA ALA A 237 37.78 -45.08 -26.50
C ALA A 237 38.70 -45.98 -27.36
N GLY A 238 38.22 -47.10 -27.86
CA GLY A 238 38.99 -48.04 -28.64
C GLY A 238 40.01 -48.83 -27.83
N VAL A 239 39.79 -48.97 -26.51
CA VAL A 239 40.60 -49.74 -25.57
C VAL A 239 39.79 -50.84 -24.86
N GLY A 240 38.71 -51.28 -25.47
CA GLY A 240 37.84 -52.32 -24.91
C GLY A 240 38.51 -53.68 -24.78
N ASP A 241 39.55 -53.98 -25.55
CA ASP A 241 40.41 -55.14 -25.47
C ASP A 241 41.20 -55.24 -24.12
N LEU A 242 41.40 -54.12 -23.46
CA LEU A 242 42.05 -54.05 -22.16
C LEU A 242 41.08 -54.24 -20.96
N LEU A 243 39.80 -54.41 -21.22
CA LEU A 243 38.81 -54.57 -20.16
C LEU A 243 39.08 -55.75 -19.20
N PRO A 244 39.57 -56.93 -19.68
CA PRO A 244 39.91 -58.02 -18.77
C PRO A 244 41.04 -57.69 -17.77
N GLU A 245 41.86 -56.68 -18.05
CA GLU A 245 42.95 -56.28 -17.20
C GLU A 245 42.50 -55.24 -16.13
N VAL A 246 41.32 -54.69 -16.29
CA VAL A 246 40.76 -53.73 -15.34
C VAL A 246 40.13 -54.47 -14.16
N PRO A 247 40.60 -54.19 -12.93
CA PRO A 247 40.04 -54.86 -11.78
C PRO A 247 38.57 -54.41 -11.59
N MET A 248 37.65 -55.33 -11.73
CA MET A 248 36.22 -55.18 -11.51
C MET A 248 35.77 -56.14 -10.43
N SER A 249 34.77 -55.77 -9.65
CA SER A 249 34.10 -56.60 -8.67
C SER A 249 32.62 -56.67 -8.94
N GLY A 250 32.06 -57.89 -8.90
CA GLY A 250 30.63 -58.12 -9.10
C GLY A 250 30.18 -58.20 -10.55
N GLY A 251 28.90 -58.02 -10.78
CA GLY A 251 28.26 -58.09 -12.09
C GLY A 251 28.28 -56.78 -12.90
N PRO A 252 27.70 -56.79 -14.11
CA PRO A 252 27.68 -55.60 -14.96
C PRO A 252 26.99 -54.35 -14.36
N ASP A 253 25.98 -54.56 -13.53
CA ASP A 253 25.18 -53.50 -12.94
C ASP A 253 25.77 -52.97 -11.61
N ASP A 254 26.79 -53.67 -11.07
CA ASP A 254 27.44 -53.27 -9.81
C ASP A 254 28.21 -51.96 -10.01
N THR A 255 28.20 -51.12 -8.95
CA THR A 255 28.81 -49.80 -8.99
C THR A 255 30.33 -49.88 -9.02
N TYR A 256 30.94 -49.41 -10.10
CA TYR A 256 32.40 -49.25 -10.20
C TYR A 256 32.88 -48.05 -9.41
N ILE A 257 32.25 -46.88 -9.60
CA ILE A 257 32.51 -45.64 -8.86
C ILE A 257 31.28 -44.74 -8.79
N ASP A 258 30.97 -44.20 -7.62
CA ASP A 258 30.02 -43.13 -7.40
C ASP A 258 30.78 -41.81 -7.24
N PHE A 259 31.01 -41.13 -8.34
CA PHE A 259 31.74 -39.86 -8.39
C PHE A 259 30.80 -38.66 -8.14
N VAL A 260 31.19 -37.79 -7.21
CA VAL A 260 30.44 -36.57 -6.87
C VAL A 260 31.32 -35.33 -6.99
N THR A 261 30.67 -34.21 -7.28
CA THR A 261 31.30 -32.89 -7.30
C THR A 261 30.31 -31.83 -6.79
N GLY A 262 30.85 -30.73 -6.25
CA GLY A 262 30.09 -29.59 -5.77
C GLY A 262 30.99 -28.40 -5.51
N TYR A 263 30.36 -27.24 -5.22
CA TYR A 263 31.12 -26.02 -4.91
C TYR A 263 31.60 -26.04 -3.46
N GLY A 264 32.89 -26.26 -3.30
CA GLY A 264 33.55 -26.54 -1.99
C GLY A 264 33.69 -25.33 -1.08
N ASN A 265 33.65 -24.08 -1.61
CA ASN A 265 33.71 -22.89 -0.75
C ASN A 265 32.41 -22.68 0.06
N ALA A 266 31.25 -23.13 -0.44
CA ALA A 266 30.02 -23.01 0.33
C ALA A 266 30.10 -23.91 1.59
N PRO A 267 29.83 -23.35 2.80
CA PRO A 267 29.89 -24.13 4.05
C PRO A 267 29.03 -25.38 4.03
N LYS A 268 27.88 -25.31 3.36
CA LYS A 268 26.94 -26.43 3.20
C LYS A 268 27.60 -27.65 2.52
N VAL A 269 28.46 -27.42 1.52
CA VAL A 269 29.18 -28.50 0.80
C VAL A 269 30.54 -28.76 1.42
N GLY A 270 31.32 -27.72 1.65
CA GLY A 270 32.71 -27.85 2.11
C GLY A 270 32.84 -28.46 3.51
N ARG A 271 32.07 -27.98 4.50
CA ARG A 271 32.12 -28.50 5.87
C ARG A 271 31.57 -29.94 5.96
N ASN A 272 30.51 -30.25 5.20
CA ASN A 272 29.96 -31.60 5.16
C ASN A 272 30.91 -32.59 4.43
N GLY A 273 31.61 -32.14 3.40
CA GLY A 273 32.53 -32.94 2.60
C GLY A 273 33.91 -33.10 3.25
N ALA A 274 34.55 -32.02 3.65
CA ALA A 274 35.89 -32.01 4.19
C ALA A 274 35.95 -32.19 5.72
N GLY A 275 34.88 -31.82 6.43
CA GLY A 275 34.83 -31.72 7.89
C GLY A 275 34.96 -30.28 8.38
N LEU A 276 34.49 -30.00 9.60
CA LEU A 276 34.41 -28.62 10.13
C LEU A 276 35.79 -27.95 10.26
N GLU A 277 36.68 -28.51 11.09
CA GLU A 277 37.99 -27.92 11.35
C GLU A 277 38.86 -27.79 10.09
N PRO A 278 39.04 -28.87 9.27
CA PRO A 278 39.82 -28.77 8.05
C PRO A 278 39.29 -27.75 7.05
N TYR A 279 37.98 -27.61 6.95
CA TYR A 279 37.35 -26.63 6.05
C TYR A 279 37.64 -25.19 6.51
N ASP A 280 37.44 -24.91 7.81
CA ASP A 280 37.59 -23.53 8.33
C ASP A 280 39.07 -23.08 8.26
N GLU A 281 40.03 -23.94 8.57
CA GLU A 281 41.45 -23.66 8.39
C GLU A 281 41.81 -23.37 6.93
N LEU A 282 41.18 -24.09 6.02
CA LEU A 282 41.45 -24.03 4.59
C LEU A 282 40.92 -22.72 3.98
N ILE A 283 39.65 -22.41 4.23
CA ILE A 283 39.01 -21.23 3.68
C ILE A 283 39.61 -19.93 4.24
N ASN A 284 39.92 -19.89 5.53
CA ASN A 284 40.54 -18.72 6.17
C ASN A 284 41.98 -18.47 5.68
N GLY A 285 42.64 -19.49 5.17
CA GLY A 285 43.99 -19.38 4.62
C GLY A 285 44.05 -18.97 3.14
N TRP A 286 42.92 -18.90 2.44
CA TRP A 286 42.91 -18.60 1.00
C TRP A 286 42.85 -17.10 0.72
N PRO A 287 43.55 -16.67 -0.35
CA PRO A 287 43.33 -15.32 -0.89
C PRO A 287 41.87 -15.13 -1.30
N THR A 288 41.35 -13.92 -1.13
CA THR A 288 40.00 -13.55 -1.59
C THR A 288 39.86 -13.85 -3.09
N GLY A 289 38.74 -14.48 -3.47
CA GLY A 289 38.48 -14.86 -4.88
C GLY A 289 39.01 -16.24 -5.25
N THR A 290 39.63 -16.99 -4.32
CA THR A 290 39.99 -18.40 -4.52
C THR A 290 38.75 -19.29 -4.50
N HIS A 291 38.62 -20.20 -5.47
CA HIS A 291 37.50 -21.13 -5.56
C HIS A 291 37.96 -22.56 -5.35
N GLY A 292 37.22 -23.30 -4.53
CA GLY A 292 37.42 -24.73 -4.29
C GLY A 292 36.29 -25.54 -4.90
N ILE A 293 36.64 -26.55 -5.67
CA ILE A 293 35.68 -27.51 -6.20
C ILE A 293 35.90 -28.83 -5.43
N LEU A 294 34.86 -29.23 -4.70
CA LEU A 294 34.88 -30.51 -4.01
C LEU A 294 34.65 -31.64 -5.02
N VAL A 295 35.51 -32.62 -4.98
CA VAL A 295 35.38 -33.90 -5.70
C VAL A 295 35.52 -35.06 -4.71
N ALA A 296 34.64 -36.01 -4.78
CA ALA A 296 34.64 -37.12 -3.85
C ALA A 296 34.12 -38.42 -4.49
N THR A 297 34.35 -39.52 -3.80
CA THR A 297 33.73 -40.79 -4.12
C THR A 297 32.86 -41.22 -2.95
N LEU A 298 31.59 -41.43 -3.18
CA LEU A 298 30.63 -41.87 -2.14
C LEU A 298 30.55 -43.38 -2.01
N GLY A 299 30.75 -44.10 -3.12
CA GLY A 299 30.61 -45.56 -3.17
C GLY A 299 31.32 -46.19 -4.36
N GLY A 300 31.31 -47.48 -4.43
CA GLY A 300 31.96 -48.28 -5.48
C GLY A 300 33.22 -48.97 -5.01
N VAL A 301 33.85 -49.70 -5.93
CA VAL A 301 35.10 -50.47 -5.65
C VAL A 301 36.32 -49.56 -5.68
N TYR A 302 36.25 -48.47 -6.41
CA TYR A 302 37.36 -47.55 -6.64
C TYR A 302 37.00 -46.14 -6.18
N ASP A 303 38.03 -45.37 -5.88
CA ASP A 303 37.93 -43.94 -5.62
C ASP A 303 38.53 -43.11 -6.75
N HIS A 304 38.17 -41.82 -6.84
CA HIS A 304 38.63 -40.90 -7.88
C HIS A 304 40.14 -40.61 -7.81
N ARG A 305 40.82 -40.95 -6.72
CA ARG A 305 42.28 -40.82 -6.54
C ARG A 305 43.04 -41.96 -7.20
N GLY A 306 42.38 -43.06 -7.53
CA GLY A 306 43.00 -44.28 -8.04
C GLY A 306 44.01 -44.93 -7.06
N THR A 307 43.91 -44.64 -5.78
CA THR A 307 44.92 -44.99 -4.76
C THR A 307 45.09 -46.49 -4.51
N ARG A 308 44.06 -47.29 -4.84
CA ARG A 308 44.18 -48.76 -4.67
C ARG A 308 44.95 -49.49 -5.76
N TYR A 309 45.15 -48.84 -6.93
CA TYR A 309 45.73 -49.49 -8.11
C TYR A 309 46.70 -48.57 -8.89
N ASN A 310 47.52 -47.81 -8.18
CA ASN A 310 48.62 -47.05 -8.80
C ASN A 310 49.74 -47.92 -9.35
N ASN A 311 49.45 -49.19 -9.69
CA ASN A 311 50.42 -50.05 -10.36
C ASN A 311 50.21 -49.92 -11.87
N LEU A 312 51.05 -49.11 -12.50
CA LEU A 312 51.19 -49.01 -13.96
C LEU A 312 51.38 -50.37 -14.66
N SER A 313 51.58 -51.44 -13.89
CA SER A 313 51.73 -52.79 -14.42
C SER A 313 50.49 -53.35 -15.10
N ASN A 314 49.27 -52.80 -14.81
CA ASN A 314 48.02 -53.30 -15.38
C ASN A 314 47.47 -52.35 -16.44
N GLY A 315 48.20 -51.33 -16.86
CA GLY A 315 47.83 -50.47 -17.99
C GLY A 315 46.59 -49.56 -17.84
N PHE A 316 45.92 -49.57 -16.66
CA PHE A 316 44.74 -48.76 -16.39
C PHE A 316 44.94 -47.85 -15.18
N LEU A 317 44.60 -46.57 -15.29
CA LEU A 317 44.71 -45.57 -14.25
C LEU A 317 43.54 -44.61 -14.27
N LEU A 318 42.94 -44.31 -13.13
CA LEU A 318 42.15 -43.08 -12.95
C LEU A 318 43.11 -41.90 -12.88
N ASP A 319 43.05 -41.01 -13.88
CA ASP A 319 44.15 -40.09 -14.17
C ASP A 319 43.95 -38.74 -13.45
N ARG A 320 42.86 -38.01 -13.77
CA ARG A 320 42.61 -36.67 -13.22
C ARG A 320 41.17 -36.25 -13.38
N VAL A 321 40.80 -35.25 -12.59
CA VAL A 321 39.58 -34.50 -12.78
C VAL A 321 39.88 -33.25 -13.61
N LYS A 322 39.04 -32.93 -14.59
CA LYS A 322 39.06 -31.70 -15.36
C LYS A 322 37.77 -30.97 -15.13
N VAL A 323 37.84 -29.67 -14.84
CA VAL A 323 36.67 -28.79 -14.74
C VAL A 323 36.62 -27.94 -15.98
N THR A 324 35.40 -27.78 -16.55
CA THR A 324 35.15 -27.00 -17.76
C THR A 324 34.02 -26.06 -17.49
N GLN A 325 34.20 -24.79 -17.83
CA GLN A 325 33.15 -23.76 -17.77
C GLN A 325 33.10 -22.97 -19.07
N GLY A 326 31.99 -23.10 -19.81
CA GLY A 326 31.86 -22.51 -21.12
C GLY A 326 32.95 -23.03 -22.09
N ARG A 327 33.91 -22.18 -22.48
CA ARG A 327 35.07 -22.52 -23.33
C ARG A 327 36.37 -22.63 -22.55
N ARG A 328 36.35 -22.45 -21.23
CA ARG A 328 37.54 -22.51 -20.38
C ARG A 328 37.69 -23.89 -19.77
N ASP A 329 38.91 -24.38 -19.80
CA ASP A 329 39.32 -25.66 -19.23
C ASP A 329 40.25 -25.44 -18.05
N PHE A 330 39.91 -26.02 -16.91
CA PHE A 330 40.74 -26.00 -15.71
C PHE A 330 41.27 -27.41 -15.45
N SER A 331 42.61 -27.57 -15.52
CA SER A 331 43.28 -28.83 -15.24
C SER A 331 44.06 -28.72 -13.95
N PHE A 332 43.98 -29.70 -13.10
CA PHE A 332 44.57 -29.72 -11.77
C PHE A 332 45.71 -30.71 -11.72
N THR A 333 46.79 -30.33 -11.05
CA THR A 333 47.91 -31.19 -10.71
C THR A 333 47.75 -31.70 -9.26
N LYS A 334 48.56 -32.65 -8.82
CA LYS A 334 48.55 -33.09 -7.40
C LYS A 334 48.82 -31.96 -6.42
N ALA A 335 49.51 -30.91 -6.84
CA ALA A 335 49.83 -29.74 -6.02
C ALA A 335 48.60 -28.83 -5.80
N ASP A 336 47.65 -28.86 -6.73
CA ASP A 336 46.40 -28.04 -6.68
C ASP A 336 45.26 -28.77 -5.94
N MET A 337 45.55 -29.97 -5.37
CA MET A 337 44.57 -30.81 -4.69
C MET A 337 44.88 -30.85 -3.20
N ILE A 338 43.89 -30.47 -2.40
CA ILE A 338 43.97 -30.60 -0.95
C ILE A 338 43.26 -31.86 -0.53
N VAL A 339 44.07 -32.84 -0.06
CA VAL A 339 43.62 -34.15 0.38
C VAL A 339 43.13 -34.07 1.81
N THR A 340 41.82 -34.33 2.04
CA THR A 340 41.28 -34.35 3.40
C THR A 340 41.65 -35.67 4.12
N ARG A 341 42.19 -35.54 5.36
CA ARG A 341 42.53 -36.70 6.15
C ARG A 341 41.26 -37.45 6.60
N GLY A 342 41.18 -38.72 6.27
CA GLY A 342 40.15 -39.65 6.76
C GLY A 342 38.84 -39.70 5.96
N LYS A 343 38.64 -38.84 4.92
CA LYS A 343 37.51 -38.92 3.98
C LYS A 343 38.04 -39.02 2.56
N ILE A 344 37.29 -39.71 1.68
CA ILE A 344 37.62 -39.79 0.24
C ILE A 344 37.02 -38.55 -0.46
N ALA A 345 37.51 -37.38 -0.06
CA ALA A 345 37.12 -36.11 -0.67
C ALA A 345 38.36 -35.24 -0.87
N ASP A 346 38.45 -34.58 -2.01
CA ASP A 346 39.51 -33.64 -2.35
C ASP A 346 38.91 -32.31 -2.73
N ILE A 347 39.63 -31.22 -2.48
CA ILE A 347 39.22 -29.88 -2.95
C ILE A 347 40.23 -29.45 -4.00
N LEU A 348 39.74 -29.24 -5.20
CA LEU A 348 40.49 -28.69 -6.32
C LEU A 348 40.50 -27.16 -6.21
N VAL A 349 41.68 -26.56 -6.08
CA VAL A 349 41.85 -25.12 -5.82
C VAL A 349 42.04 -24.36 -7.14
N LEU A 350 41.21 -23.39 -7.36
CA LEU A 350 41.28 -22.43 -8.48
C LEU A 350 41.73 -21.07 -7.95
N PRO A 351 42.84 -20.49 -8.44
CA PRO A 351 43.31 -19.19 -7.98
C PRO A 351 42.32 -18.06 -8.37
N PRO A 352 42.41 -16.89 -7.69
CA PRO A 352 41.48 -15.75 -7.94
C PRO A 352 41.42 -15.32 -9.42
N ASP A 353 42.58 -15.36 -10.11
CA ASP A 353 42.67 -14.91 -11.50
C ASP A 353 42.24 -15.97 -12.54
N SER A 354 41.72 -17.10 -12.10
CA SER A 354 41.31 -18.19 -12.99
C SER A 354 40.16 -17.77 -13.93
N GLY A 355 39.34 -16.80 -13.51
CA GLY A 355 38.12 -16.37 -14.21
C GLY A 355 37.00 -17.42 -14.13
N PHE A 356 37.02 -18.25 -13.10
CA PHE A 356 35.93 -19.17 -12.75
C PHE A 356 34.79 -18.41 -12.08
N GLU A 357 33.56 -18.62 -12.53
CA GLU A 357 32.35 -17.98 -12.01
C GLU A 357 31.43 -19.03 -11.38
N PRO A 358 31.44 -19.20 -10.07
CA PRO A 358 30.77 -20.31 -9.39
C PRO A 358 29.24 -20.33 -9.55
N MET A 359 28.62 -19.19 -9.88
CA MET A 359 27.18 -19.08 -10.14
C MET A 359 26.78 -19.52 -11.55
N GLN A 360 27.73 -19.65 -12.46
CA GLN A 360 27.47 -20.17 -13.79
C GLN A 360 27.65 -21.69 -13.84
N PRO A 361 26.85 -22.39 -14.69
CA PRO A 361 27.00 -23.84 -14.84
C PRO A 361 28.41 -24.23 -15.26
N TRP A 362 28.91 -25.31 -14.69
CA TRP A 362 30.20 -25.91 -15.01
C TRP A 362 30.12 -27.44 -15.03
N ARG A 363 31.15 -28.09 -15.54
CA ARG A 363 31.22 -29.53 -15.69
C ARG A 363 32.51 -30.06 -15.12
N ALA A 364 32.42 -31.18 -14.36
CA ALA A 364 33.57 -31.95 -13.91
C ALA A 364 33.62 -33.28 -14.64
N ASP A 365 34.70 -33.53 -15.29
CA ASP A 365 34.97 -34.81 -15.99
C ASP A 365 36.08 -35.56 -15.29
N LEU A 366 35.77 -36.79 -14.89
CA LEU A 366 36.76 -37.75 -14.36
C LEU A 366 37.33 -38.57 -15.54
N PHE A 367 38.64 -38.48 -15.73
CA PHE A 367 39.34 -39.18 -16.79
C PHE A 367 39.93 -40.50 -16.31
N ALA A 368 39.89 -41.50 -17.15
CA ALA A 368 40.68 -42.70 -17.05
C ALA A 368 41.67 -42.78 -18.21
N SER A 369 42.80 -43.39 -17.97
CA SER A 369 43.84 -43.66 -18.95
C SER A 369 44.11 -45.14 -19.03
N ALA A 370 44.28 -45.65 -20.23
CA ALA A 370 44.72 -47.02 -20.49
C ALA A 370 45.95 -47.02 -21.40
N VAL A 371 46.92 -47.85 -21.06
CA VAL A 371 48.18 -48.02 -21.86
C VAL A 371 48.02 -49.22 -22.75
N ARG A 372 48.10 -48.99 -24.04
CA ARG A 372 48.03 -50.05 -25.05
C ARG A 372 49.31 -50.88 -25.02
N PRO A 373 49.33 -52.09 -25.57
CA PRO A 373 50.52 -52.90 -25.68
C PRO A 373 51.65 -52.30 -26.48
N ASP A 374 51.33 -51.32 -27.36
CA ASP A 374 52.29 -50.53 -28.16
C ASP A 374 52.91 -49.37 -27.29
N GLY A 375 52.55 -49.25 -26.04
CA GLY A 375 53.04 -48.23 -25.15
C GLY A 375 52.30 -46.88 -25.28
N LYS A 376 51.28 -46.78 -26.11
CA LYS A 376 50.53 -45.54 -26.30
C LYS A 376 49.49 -45.37 -25.21
N LEU A 377 49.45 -44.22 -24.56
CA LEU A 377 48.47 -43.83 -23.57
C LEU A 377 47.23 -43.30 -24.23
N GLU A 378 46.10 -44.00 -24.03
CA GLU A 378 44.79 -43.51 -24.47
C GLU A 378 43.99 -43.02 -23.23
N ARG A 379 43.49 -41.79 -23.33
CA ARG A 379 42.76 -41.12 -22.25
C ARG A 379 41.32 -40.92 -22.67
N PHE A 380 40.38 -41.22 -21.77
CA PHE A 380 38.94 -41.07 -22.04
C PHE A 380 38.19 -40.61 -20.78
N VAL A 381 36.99 -40.02 -21.01
CA VAL A 381 36.10 -39.57 -19.92
C VAL A 381 35.35 -40.80 -19.37
N LEU A 382 35.58 -41.10 -18.10
CA LEU A 382 34.89 -42.17 -17.39
C LEU A 382 33.54 -41.70 -16.84
N ALA A 383 33.51 -40.52 -16.22
CA ALA A 383 32.32 -39.90 -15.69
C ALA A 383 32.33 -38.41 -15.96
N GLY A 384 31.21 -37.84 -16.36
CA GLY A 384 31.05 -36.38 -16.55
C GLY A 384 29.82 -35.87 -15.87
N LEU A 385 29.99 -34.84 -15.05
CA LEU A 385 28.95 -34.22 -14.24
C LEU A 385 28.78 -32.75 -14.61
N ALA A 386 27.59 -32.38 -15.04
CA ALA A 386 27.17 -30.98 -15.06
C ALA A 386 26.75 -30.56 -13.66
N TYR A 387 27.21 -29.40 -13.22
CA TYR A 387 26.85 -28.82 -11.93
C TYR A 387 26.35 -27.40 -12.12
N THR A 388 25.26 -27.10 -11.45
CA THR A 388 24.75 -25.74 -11.31
C THR A 388 24.51 -25.51 -9.82
N LEU A 389 24.93 -24.36 -9.31
CA LEU A 389 24.72 -24.02 -7.91
C LEU A 389 23.22 -23.99 -7.61
N PRO A 390 22.72 -24.76 -6.64
CA PRO A 390 21.29 -24.78 -6.33
C PRO A 390 20.85 -23.49 -5.63
N ASP A 391 19.57 -23.12 -5.81
CA ASP A 391 18.98 -21.92 -5.20
C ASP A 391 19.10 -21.95 -3.66
N SER A 392 19.13 -23.13 -3.05
CA SER A 392 19.33 -23.31 -1.61
C SER A 392 20.71 -22.88 -1.10
N MET A 393 21.63 -22.54 -2.01
CA MET A 393 22.99 -22.04 -1.71
C MET A 393 23.22 -20.62 -2.26
N ILE A 394 22.16 -19.96 -2.71
CA ILE A 394 22.20 -18.60 -3.22
C ILE A 394 21.36 -17.70 -2.31
N LEU A 395 22.01 -16.71 -1.70
CA LEU A 395 21.30 -15.63 -1.01
C LEU A 395 20.78 -14.67 -2.08
N THR A 396 19.47 -14.67 -2.28
CA THR A 396 18.83 -13.68 -3.16
C THR A 396 18.55 -12.41 -2.37
N PRO A 397 18.71 -11.21 -2.99
CA PRO A 397 18.30 -9.97 -2.34
C PRO A 397 16.83 -10.06 -1.94
N GLU A 398 16.55 -9.65 -0.70
CA GLU A 398 15.16 -9.53 -0.25
C GLU A 398 14.48 -8.49 -1.17
N PRO A 399 13.33 -8.82 -1.78
CA PRO A 399 12.62 -7.85 -2.60
C PRO A 399 12.33 -6.61 -1.76
N GLU A 400 12.62 -5.44 -2.30
CA GLU A 400 12.32 -4.18 -1.61
C GLU A 400 10.86 -4.21 -1.12
N PRO A 401 10.60 -3.84 0.14
CA PRO A 401 9.25 -3.84 0.68
C PRO A 401 8.37 -2.98 -0.21
N ARG A 402 7.29 -3.57 -0.72
CA ARG A 402 6.35 -2.83 -1.57
C ARG A 402 5.84 -1.61 -0.81
N PRO A 403 5.74 -0.43 -1.45
CA PRO A 403 5.18 0.74 -0.79
C PRO A 403 3.80 0.42 -0.18
N VAL A 404 3.56 0.91 1.03
CA VAL A 404 2.36 0.62 1.86
C VAL A 404 1.03 0.84 1.13
N TRP A 405 1.02 1.69 0.11
CA TRP A 405 -0.18 2.02 -0.67
C TRP A 405 -0.51 1.01 -1.78
N VAL A 406 0.45 0.19 -2.24
CA VAL A 406 0.26 -0.69 -3.41
C VAL A 406 -0.79 -1.77 -3.15
N GLU A 407 -0.72 -2.42 -2.00
CA GLU A 407 -1.65 -3.49 -1.60
C GLU A 407 -3.11 -2.99 -1.52
N PRO A 408 -3.43 -1.87 -0.80
CA PRO A 408 -4.81 -1.35 -0.76
C PRO A 408 -5.38 -0.96 -2.13
N TRP A 409 -4.55 -0.54 -3.09
CA TRP A 409 -5.00 -0.24 -4.44
C TRP A 409 -5.29 -1.51 -5.23
N ALA A 410 -4.49 -2.56 -5.06
CA ALA A 410 -4.70 -3.85 -5.72
C ALA A 410 -5.96 -4.56 -5.18
N ASP A 411 -6.10 -4.64 -3.86
CA ASP A 411 -7.25 -5.28 -3.20
C ASP A 411 -8.55 -4.50 -3.41
N GLY A 412 -8.45 -3.16 -3.43
CA GLY A 412 -9.59 -2.25 -3.60
C GLY A 412 -10.08 -2.06 -5.04
N MET A 413 -9.57 -2.76 -6.05
CA MET A 413 -9.88 -2.52 -7.47
C MET A 413 -11.38 -2.55 -7.77
N HIS A 414 -12.15 -3.44 -7.14
CA HIS A 414 -13.59 -3.53 -7.31
C HIS A 414 -14.28 -2.24 -6.82
N ASP A 415 -13.95 -1.77 -5.63
CA ASP A 415 -14.54 -0.58 -5.02
C ASP A 415 -14.10 0.70 -5.76
N ILE A 416 -12.86 0.74 -6.23
CA ILE A 416 -12.33 1.80 -7.10
C ILE A 416 -13.14 1.87 -8.40
N ALA A 417 -13.46 0.74 -9.01
CA ALA A 417 -14.24 0.68 -10.24
C ALA A 417 -15.68 1.19 -10.03
N ILE A 418 -16.33 0.79 -8.93
CA ILE A 418 -17.68 1.27 -8.57
C ILE A 418 -17.67 2.78 -8.35
N LEU A 419 -16.74 3.30 -7.53
CA LEU A 419 -16.63 4.73 -7.25
C LEU A 419 -16.36 5.53 -8.53
N SER A 420 -15.37 5.09 -9.33
CA SER A 420 -15.01 5.76 -10.59
C SER A 420 -16.17 5.82 -11.57
N THR A 421 -16.94 4.73 -11.68
CA THR A 421 -18.16 4.69 -12.50
C THR A 421 -19.22 5.67 -12.01
N ALA A 422 -19.44 5.74 -10.68
CA ALA A 422 -20.37 6.68 -10.09
C ALA A 422 -19.95 8.14 -10.32
N LEU A 423 -18.67 8.45 -10.19
CA LEU A 423 -18.11 9.79 -10.46
C LEU A 423 -18.21 10.16 -11.94
N ALA A 424 -17.97 9.22 -12.85
CA ALA A 424 -18.18 9.43 -14.28
C ALA A 424 -19.65 9.69 -14.62
N LEU A 425 -20.58 8.92 -14.02
CA LEU A 425 -22.02 9.15 -14.16
C LEU A 425 -22.43 10.53 -13.64
N LEU A 426 -21.94 10.93 -12.45
CA LEU A 426 -22.20 12.26 -11.89
C LEU A 426 -21.68 13.37 -12.81
N THR A 427 -20.48 13.20 -13.35
CA THR A 427 -19.91 14.16 -14.31
C THR A 427 -20.80 14.27 -15.55
N ALA A 428 -21.29 13.17 -16.09
CA ALA A 428 -22.23 13.17 -17.21
C ALA A 428 -23.57 13.85 -16.85
N LEU A 429 -24.12 13.57 -15.66
CA LEU A 429 -25.34 14.22 -15.18
C LEU A 429 -25.19 15.76 -15.09
N LEU A 430 -24.04 16.24 -14.61
CA LEU A 430 -23.74 17.66 -14.51
C LEU A 430 -23.45 18.29 -15.88
N ALA A 431 -22.77 17.58 -16.77
CA ALA A 431 -22.53 18.05 -18.14
C ALA A 431 -23.83 18.20 -18.94
N PHE A 432 -24.75 17.25 -18.79
CA PHE A 432 -26.05 17.25 -19.47
C PHE A 432 -27.21 17.80 -18.62
N GLN A 433 -26.91 18.63 -17.62
CA GLN A 433 -27.88 19.16 -16.66
C GLN A 433 -29.09 19.88 -17.32
N ALA A 434 -28.88 20.58 -18.45
CA ALA A 434 -29.94 21.30 -19.15
C ALA A 434 -30.97 20.35 -19.76
N GLN A 435 -30.53 19.20 -20.33
CA GLN A 435 -31.41 18.17 -20.85
C GLN A 435 -32.15 17.44 -19.73
N LEU A 436 -31.43 17.15 -18.63
CA LEU A 436 -31.99 16.50 -17.44
C LEU A 436 -33.06 17.40 -16.78
N ALA A 437 -32.77 18.68 -16.60
CA ALA A 437 -33.67 19.63 -15.96
C ALA A 437 -35.02 19.79 -16.71
N ARG A 438 -35.03 19.60 -18.03
CA ARG A 438 -36.28 19.62 -18.83
C ARG A 438 -37.22 18.44 -18.52
N ARG A 439 -36.68 17.35 -17.95
CA ARG A 439 -37.42 16.14 -17.60
C ARG A 439 -37.56 16.01 -16.09
N ARG A 440 -38.46 16.77 -15.47
CA ARG A 440 -38.64 16.86 -14.01
C ARG A 440 -38.74 15.53 -13.28
N ARG A 441 -39.46 14.52 -13.83
CA ARG A 441 -39.57 13.19 -13.21
C ARG A 441 -38.25 12.46 -13.24
N LEU A 442 -37.56 12.47 -14.38
CA LEU A 442 -36.24 11.80 -14.55
C LEU A 442 -35.19 12.40 -13.63
N HIS A 443 -35.12 13.76 -13.56
CA HIS A 443 -34.22 14.46 -12.63
C HIS A 443 -34.43 14.00 -11.18
N ARG A 444 -35.69 14.00 -10.72
CA ARG A 444 -36.04 13.60 -9.35
C ARG A 444 -35.59 12.14 -9.07
N TRP A 445 -35.91 11.20 -9.98
CA TRP A 445 -35.53 9.81 -9.84
C TRP A 445 -34.01 9.62 -9.80
N LEU A 446 -33.30 10.17 -10.76
CA LEU A 446 -31.84 10.04 -10.84
C LEU A 446 -31.17 10.67 -9.61
N ARG A 447 -31.62 11.84 -9.18
CA ARG A 447 -31.09 12.49 -7.98
C ARG A 447 -31.32 11.64 -6.73
N THR A 448 -32.56 11.19 -6.50
CA THR A 448 -32.87 10.39 -5.30
C THR A 448 -32.11 9.07 -5.30
N SER A 449 -32.05 8.36 -6.44
CA SER A 449 -31.28 7.13 -6.57
C SER A 449 -29.80 7.34 -6.32
N PHE A 450 -29.22 8.44 -6.84
CA PHE A 450 -27.81 8.76 -6.58
C PHE A 450 -27.55 9.09 -5.11
N LEU A 451 -28.46 9.82 -4.45
CA LEU A 451 -28.34 10.11 -3.01
C LEU A 451 -28.44 8.84 -2.15
N VAL A 452 -29.32 7.90 -2.52
CA VAL A 452 -29.40 6.59 -1.86
C VAL A 452 -28.11 5.81 -2.05
N PHE A 453 -27.58 5.77 -3.28
CA PHE A 453 -26.26 5.15 -3.55
C PHE A 453 -25.14 5.81 -2.72
N THR A 454 -25.10 7.15 -2.67
CA THR A 454 -24.10 7.89 -1.88
C THR A 454 -24.19 7.55 -0.40
N LEU A 455 -25.41 7.47 0.16
CA LEU A 455 -25.59 7.13 1.57
C LEU A 455 -25.20 5.68 1.87
N VAL A 456 -25.74 4.75 1.06
CA VAL A 456 -25.60 3.31 1.35
C VAL A 456 -24.19 2.84 0.96
N TRP A 457 -23.77 3.07 -0.30
CA TRP A 457 -22.52 2.51 -0.76
C TRP A 457 -21.31 3.37 -0.36
N ILE A 458 -21.27 4.66 -0.71
CA ILE A 458 -20.14 5.53 -0.33
C ILE A 458 -20.05 5.69 1.19
N GLY A 459 -21.21 5.86 1.86
CA GLY A 459 -21.27 6.12 3.30
C GLY A 459 -21.07 4.87 4.14
N TRP A 460 -22.00 3.91 4.06
CA TRP A 460 -22.04 2.79 5.02
C TRP A 460 -21.21 1.59 4.59
N ILE A 461 -21.12 1.28 3.29
CA ILE A 461 -20.35 0.14 2.80
C ILE A 461 -18.87 0.52 2.65
N ALA A 462 -18.57 1.52 1.84
CA ALA A 462 -17.21 1.94 1.55
C ALA A 462 -16.60 2.86 2.62
N SER A 463 -17.41 3.40 3.56
CA SER A 463 -17.01 4.34 4.62
C SER A 463 -16.20 5.56 4.12
N ALA A 464 -16.36 5.93 2.84
CA ALA A 464 -15.58 6.97 2.18
C ALA A 464 -16.16 8.38 2.40
N GLN A 465 -16.20 8.82 3.67
CA GLN A 465 -16.71 10.13 4.07
C GLN A 465 -15.58 11.12 4.28
N LEU A 466 -15.54 12.20 3.49
CA LEU A 466 -14.62 13.32 3.77
C LEU A 466 -15.12 14.13 4.97
N SER A 467 -14.17 14.53 5.83
CA SER A 467 -14.41 15.33 7.04
C SER A 467 -13.42 16.50 7.15
N VAL A 468 -13.61 17.35 8.16
CA VAL A 468 -12.65 18.42 8.48
C VAL A 468 -11.27 17.87 8.84
N VAL A 469 -11.18 16.63 9.35
CA VAL A 469 -9.92 15.96 9.67
C VAL A 469 -9.03 15.83 8.43
N HIS A 470 -9.60 15.41 7.29
CA HIS A 470 -8.84 15.35 6.02
C HIS A 470 -8.32 16.73 5.61
N LEU A 471 -9.18 17.77 5.73
CA LEU A 471 -8.76 19.13 5.42
C LEU A 471 -7.60 19.57 6.30
N LEU A 472 -7.66 19.29 7.61
CA LEU A 472 -6.57 19.60 8.56
C LEU A 472 -5.29 18.84 8.22
N ASN A 473 -5.42 17.55 7.87
CA ASN A 473 -4.27 16.71 7.51
C ASN A 473 -3.58 17.25 6.25
N TYR A 474 -4.33 17.62 5.21
CA TYR A 474 -3.74 18.23 4.02
C TYR A 474 -3.12 19.61 4.29
N LEU A 475 -3.66 20.39 5.23
CA LEU A 475 -3.07 21.66 5.63
C LEU A 475 -1.80 21.49 6.46
N LYS A 476 -1.72 20.43 7.27
CA LYS A 476 -0.53 20.10 8.08
C LYS A 476 0.57 19.42 7.25
N ALA A 477 0.23 18.67 6.22
CA ALA A 477 1.14 17.85 5.43
C ALA A 477 2.45 18.56 4.99
N PRO A 478 2.45 19.82 4.51
CA PRO A 478 3.69 20.50 4.12
C PRO A 478 4.66 20.80 5.27
N PHE A 479 4.22 20.70 6.52
CA PHE A 479 4.97 21.08 7.73
C PHE A 479 5.40 19.89 8.59
N VAL A 480 4.82 18.72 8.35
CA VAL A 480 5.16 17.46 8.98
C VAL A 480 5.63 16.56 7.85
N ASN A 481 6.84 16.03 7.89
CA ASN A 481 7.42 15.17 6.84
C ASN A 481 6.38 14.54 5.93
N LEU A 482 6.33 15.01 4.68
CA LEU A 482 5.29 14.66 3.71
C LEU A 482 5.52 13.24 3.19
N ASP A 483 5.10 12.25 3.97
CA ASP A 483 5.03 10.88 3.45
C ASP A 483 3.76 10.72 2.60
N LEU A 484 3.92 10.94 1.29
CA LEU A 484 2.84 10.73 0.32
C LEU A 484 2.30 9.29 0.34
N ALA A 485 3.12 8.31 0.66
CA ALA A 485 2.74 6.91 0.70
C ALA A 485 1.61 6.66 1.70
N PHE A 486 1.66 7.33 2.85
CA PHE A 486 0.60 7.26 3.85
C PHE A 486 -0.76 7.78 3.33
N TYR A 487 -0.74 8.95 2.66
CA TYR A 487 -1.98 9.53 2.11
C TYR A 487 -2.55 8.70 0.95
N LEU A 488 -1.70 8.00 0.21
CA LEU A 488 -2.11 7.11 -0.88
C LEU A 488 -2.65 5.76 -0.39
N ALA A 489 -2.50 5.42 0.89
CA ALA A 489 -2.95 4.14 1.44
C ALA A 489 -4.48 3.93 1.43
N GLU A 490 -5.26 4.99 1.17
CA GLU A 490 -6.73 4.94 1.07
C GLU A 490 -7.22 5.32 -0.33
N PRO A 491 -7.30 4.40 -1.28
CA PRO A 491 -7.62 4.70 -2.67
C PRO A 491 -8.97 5.44 -2.85
N LEU A 492 -10.00 5.05 -2.12
CA LEU A 492 -11.32 5.66 -2.25
C LEU A 492 -11.35 7.12 -1.77
N ILE A 493 -10.69 7.41 -0.64
CA ILE A 493 -10.57 8.77 -0.11
C ILE A 493 -9.72 9.64 -1.03
N VAL A 494 -8.62 9.11 -1.56
CA VAL A 494 -7.76 9.80 -2.53
C VAL A 494 -8.55 10.19 -3.78
N ILE A 495 -9.25 9.23 -4.40
CA ILE A 495 -10.05 9.47 -5.60
C ILE A 495 -11.17 10.49 -5.32
N LEU A 496 -11.89 10.34 -4.20
CA LEU A 496 -12.97 11.24 -3.82
C LEU A 496 -12.45 12.66 -3.53
N THR A 497 -11.29 12.77 -2.87
CA THR A 497 -10.64 14.06 -2.59
C THR A 497 -10.17 14.73 -3.87
N ALA A 498 -9.50 13.98 -4.76
CA ALA A 498 -9.04 14.49 -6.04
C ALA A 498 -10.22 14.97 -6.90
N TYR A 499 -11.29 14.18 -7.00
CA TYR A 499 -12.50 14.57 -7.69
C TYR A 499 -13.16 15.81 -7.08
N THR A 500 -13.21 15.87 -5.73
CA THR A 500 -13.76 17.03 -5.01
C THR A 500 -12.94 18.28 -5.28
N ALA A 501 -11.60 18.19 -5.26
CA ALA A 501 -10.72 19.32 -5.55
C ALA A 501 -10.88 19.82 -7.00
N ILE A 502 -10.92 18.92 -7.97
CA ILE A 502 -11.13 19.24 -9.39
C ILE A 502 -12.51 19.87 -9.59
N SER A 503 -13.58 19.25 -9.07
CA SER A 503 -14.93 19.75 -9.20
C SER A 503 -15.13 21.09 -8.47
N LEU A 504 -14.45 21.32 -7.36
CA LEU A 504 -14.44 22.58 -6.63
C LEU A 504 -13.88 23.72 -7.47
N VAL A 505 -12.75 23.49 -8.15
CA VAL A 505 -12.12 24.46 -9.05
C VAL A 505 -12.96 24.69 -10.31
N LEU A 506 -13.56 23.66 -10.86
CA LEU A 506 -14.32 23.76 -12.08
C LEU A 506 -15.72 24.33 -11.83
N LEU A 507 -16.46 23.79 -10.87
CA LEU A 507 -17.90 23.97 -10.71
C LEU A 507 -18.30 24.54 -9.35
N GLY A 508 -17.41 24.49 -8.36
CA GLY A 508 -17.66 24.91 -6.99
C GLY A 508 -18.06 23.77 -6.03
N ARG A 509 -18.23 24.11 -4.76
CA ARG A 509 -18.44 23.16 -3.65
C ARG A 509 -19.71 22.32 -3.76
N GLY A 510 -20.67 22.78 -4.51
CA GLY A 510 -22.00 22.16 -4.59
C GLY A 510 -21.97 20.73 -5.09
N VAL A 511 -20.98 20.34 -5.90
CA VAL A 511 -20.84 18.98 -6.43
C VAL A 511 -20.63 17.98 -5.29
N PHE A 512 -19.64 18.20 -4.42
CA PHE A 512 -19.42 17.33 -3.29
C PHE A 512 -20.56 17.40 -2.27
N CYS A 513 -20.88 18.61 -1.78
CA CYS A 513 -21.86 18.77 -0.72
C CYS A 513 -23.30 18.39 -1.15
N GLY A 514 -23.59 18.44 -2.44
CA GLY A 514 -24.94 18.16 -2.96
C GLY A 514 -25.18 16.73 -3.42
N TRP A 515 -24.09 16.01 -3.78
CA TRP A 515 -24.21 14.69 -4.43
C TRP A 515 -23.36 13.61 -3.78
N LEU A 516 -22.14 13.91 -3.32
CA LEU A 516 -21.15 12.92 -2.89
C LEU A 516 -21.01 12.82 -1.37
N CYS A 517 -21.48 13.81 -0.58
CA CYS A 517 -21.39 13.74 0.87
C CYS A 517 -22.48 12.82 1.44
N PRO A 518 -22.15 11.66 2.08
CA PRO A 518 -23.12 10.72 2.62
C PRO A 518 -24.03 11.33 3.68
N PHE A 519 -23.49 12.15 4.60
CA PHE A 519 -24.32 12.82 5.61
C PHE A 519 -25.23 13.89 4.98
N GLY A 520 -24.73 14.58 3.95
CA GLY A 520 -25.54 15.49 3.16
C GLY A 520 -26.69 14.77 2.43
N ALA A 521 -26.43 13.57 1.90
CA ALA A 521 -27.43 12.71 1.29
C ALA A 521 -28.49 12.27 2.31
N LEU A 522 -28.05 11.84 3.51
CA LEU A 522 -28.95 11.45 4.61
C LEU A 522 -29.91 12.59 4.98
N GLN A 523 -29.39 13.81 5.17
CA GLN A 523 -30.22 14.98 5.49
C GLN A 523 -31.19 15.33 4.33
N ASP A 524 -30.77 15.22 3.06
CA ASP A 524 -31.64 15.47 1.92
C ASP A 524 -32.77 14.44 1.82
N LEU A 525 -32.46 13.16 1.98
CA LEU A 525 -33.47 12.08 1.96
C LEU A 525 -34.47 12.25 3.09
N LEU A 526 -34.02 12.60 4.31
CA LEU A 526 -34.89 12.91 5.44
C LEU A 526 -35.79 14.12 5.16
N ALA A 527 -35.25 15.18 4.55
CA ALA A 527 -36.04 16.35 4.16
C ALA A 527 -37.08 16.01 3.07
N GLN A 528 -36.75 15.12 2.12
CA GLN A 528 -37.71 14.60 1.15
C GLN A 528 -38.82 13.81 1.83
N ALA A 529 -38.49 12.94 2.79
CA ALA A 529 -39.48 12.22 3.59
C ALA A 529 -40.38 13.18 4.42
N ALA A 530 -39.77 14.17 5.08
CA ALA A 530 -40.49 15.18 5.83
C ALA A 530 -41.53 15.96 4.96
N ARG A 531 -41.13 16.30 3.74
CA ARG A 531 -42.04 16.96 2.77
C ARG A 531 -43.20 16.04 2.33
N THR A 532 -42.93 14.73 2.16
CA THR A 532 -44.00 13.76 1.82
C THR A 532 -44.96 13.55 2.97
N LEU A 533 -44.50 13.69 4.20
CA LEU A 533 -45.30 13.62 5.44
C LEU A 533 -45.93 14.97 5.80
N ASN A 534 -45.77 16.01 4.95
CA ASN A 534 -46.31 17.38 5.16
C ASN A 534 -45.85 18.01 6.49
N LEU A 535 -44.66 17.68 6.97
CA LEU A 535 -44.09 18.32 8.16
C LEU A 535 -43.77 19.81 7.90
N PRO A 536 -44.00 20.68 8.89
CA PRO A 536 -43.73 22.11 8.73
C PRO A 536 -42.24 22.37 8.48
N GLN A 537 -41.92 23.13 7.42
CA GLN A 537 -40.57 23.47 7.06
C GLN A 537 -40.22 24.88 7.51
N TRP A 538 -39.27 25.00 8.43
CA TRP A 538 -38.80 26.30 8.90
C TRP A 538 -37.83 26.91 7.88
N THR A 539 -38.18 28.07 7.35
CA THR A 539 -37.34 28.84 6.43
C THR A 539 -37.07 30.22 7.03
N PRO A 540 -35.86 30.45 7.60
CA PRO A 540 -35.54 31.75 8.17
C PRO A 540 -35.48 32.83 7.10
N SER A 541 -35.81 34.08 7.49
CA SER A 541 -35.67 35.23 6.60
C SER A 541 -34.21 35.44 6.19
N MET A 542 -33.97 36.04 5.00
CA MET A 542 -32.60 36.22 4.46
C MET A 542 -31.62 36.93 5.41
N PRO A 543 -32.02 37.98 6.17
CA PRO A 543 -31.10 38.56 7.16
C PRO A 543 -30.68 37.57 8.23
N VAL A 544 -31.62 36.83 8.81
CA VAL A 544 -31.33 35.80 9.83
C VAL A 544 -30.45 34.68 9.24
N GLN A 545 -30.77 34.23 8.04
CA GLN A 545 -30.01 33.21 7.36
C GLN A 545 -28.57 33.62 7.09
N ARG A 546 -28.30 34.85 6.72
CA ARG A 546 -26.95 35.39 6.52
C ARG A 546 -26.13 35.36 7.82
N VAL A 547 -26.78 35.59 8.97
CA VAL A 547 -26.13 35.48 10.28
C VAL A 547 -25.84 34.01 10.59
N LEU A 548 -26.80 33.10 10.40
CA LEU A 548 -26.66 31.68 10.65
C LEU A 548 -25.56 31.04 9.77
N TRP A 549 -25.39 31.45 8.52
CA TRP A 549 -24.30 30.98 7.65
C TRP A 549 -22.92 31.24 8.21
N LYS A 550 -22.74 32.27 9.08
CA LYS A 550 -21.45 32.55 9.72
C LYS A 550 -21.05 31.45 10.72
N GLY A 551 -22.01 30.72 11.30
CA GLY A 551 -21.78 29.70 12.32
C GLY A 551 -20.78 28.62 11.88
N LYS A 552 -20.89 28.14 10.63
CA LYS A 552 -19.94 27.15 10.09
C LYS A 552 -18.50 27.65 9.96
N TYR A 553 -18.32 28.96 9.67
CA TYR A 553 -16.98 29.57 9.59
C TYR A 553 -16.40 29.78 10.99
N VAL A 554 -17.25 30.06 11.99
CA VAL A 554 -16.82 30.14 13.39
C VAL A 554 -16.38 28.75 13.86
N ALA A 555 -17.15 27.69 13.56
CA ALA A 555 -16.79 26.32 13.90
C ALA A 555 -15.44 25.94 13.27
N LEU A 556 -15.23 26.19 11.98
CA LEU A 556 -13.97 25.95 11.31
C LEU A 556 -12.82 26.76 11.95
N GLY A 557 -13.04 28.06 12.24
CA GLY A 557 -12.03 28.93 12.86
C GLY A 557 -11.61 28.45 14.25
N VAL A 558 -12.56 27.99 15.06
CA VAL A 558 -12.28 27.41 16.38
C VAL A 558 -11.46 26.12 16.25
N ILE A 559 -11.83 25.21 15.33
CA ILE A 559 -11.08 23.97 15.10
C ILE A 559 -9.65 24.26 14.63
N LEU A 560 -9.47 25.19 13.68
CA LEU A 560 -8.14 25.59 13.20
C LEU A 560 -7.29 26.21 14.31
N LEU A 561 -7.87 27.07 15.15
CA LEU A 561 -7.19 27.65 16.29
C LEU A 561 -6.76 26.57 17.29
N LEU A 562 -7.68 25.70 17.69
CA LEU A 562 -7.39 24.61 18.60
C LEU A 562 -6.36 23.63 18.04
N ALA A 563 -6.39 23.35 16.73
CA ALA A 563 -5.40 22.50 16.07
C ALA A 563 -3.95 23.03 16.21
N VAL A 564 -3.79 24.36 16.40
CA VAL A 564 -2.47 25.00 16.60
C VAL A 564 -2.13 25.10 18.09
N VAL A 565 -3.09 25.54 18.94
CA VAL A 565 -2.82 25.89 20.34
C VAL A 565 -2.98 24.69 21.29
N ALA A 566 -3.95 23.82 21.03
CA ALA A 566 -4.32 22.71 21.91
C ALA A 566 -4.81 21.50 21.06
N PRO A 567 -3.90 20.72 20.46
CA PRO A 567 -4.26 19.62 19.54
C PRO A 567 -5.23 18.60 20.13
N ASP A 568 -5.14 18.31 21.44
CA ASP A 568 -6.06 17.39 22.11
C ASP A 568 -7.49 17.95 22.17
N ALA A 569 -7.63 19.26 22.41
CA ALA A 569 -8.92 19.93 22.36
C ALA A 569 -9.48 20.01 20.92
N ALA A 570 -8.60 20.07 19.92
CA ALA A 570 -9.02 20.04 18.51
C ALA A 570 -9.71 18.74 18.15
N THR A 571 -9.21 17.57 18.61
CA THR A 571 -9.83 16.26 18.36
C THR A 571 -11.25 16.16 18.95
N VAL A 572 -11.47 16.82 20.12
CA VAL A 572 -12.81 16.92 20.71
C VAL A 572 -13.69 17.88 19.90
N ALA A 573 -13.13 19.01 19.43
CA ALA A 573 -13.88 19.98 18.64
C ALA A 573 -14.26 19.44 17.23
N GLU A 574 -13.50 18.52 16.67
CA GLU A 574 -13.83 17.82 15.43
C GLU A 574 -15.10 16.97 15.55
N GLU A 575 -15.51 16.58 16.75
CA GLU A 575 -16.76 15.85 17.01
C GLU A 575 -18.04 16.68 16.75
N VAL A 576 -17.88 17.98 16.47
CA VAL A 576 -18.98 18.80 15.93
C VAL A 576 -19.50 18.20 14.61
N GLU A 577 -18.66 17.45 13.86
CA GLU A 577 -19.11 16.71 12.67
C GLU A 577 -19.73 15.35 13.07
N PRO A 578 -21.03 15.13 12.87
CA PRO A 578 -21.69 13.87 13.22
C PRO A 578 -21.34 12.73 12.25
N PHE A 579 -20.42 12.95 11.30
CA PHE A 579 -20.08 11.99 10.24
C PHE A 579 -19.52 10.69 10.80
N LYS A 580 -18.64 10.77 11.81
CA LYS A 580 -18.08 9.60 12.48
C LYS A 580 -19.19 8.75 13.10
N THR A 581 -20.21 9.37 13.72
CA THR A 581 -21.30 8.67 14.39
C THR A 581 -22.34 8.13 13.41
N ALA A 582 -22.81 8.98 12.47
CA ALA A 582 -23.93 8.63 11.59
C ALA A 582 -23.53 7.78 10.39
N ILE A 583 -22.31 7.98 9.86
CA ILE A 583 -21.83 7.30 8.65
C ILE A 583 -20.86 6.20 9.02
N THR A 584 -19.67 6.53 9.51
CA THR A 584 -18.61 5.54 9.76
C THR A 584 -18.98 4.52 10.83
N ALA A 585 -19.62 4.95 11.92
CA ALA A 585 -20.03 4.08 13.03
C ALA A 585 -21.46 3.56 12.90
N ALA A 586 -22.23 3.97 11.89
CA ALA A 586 -23.63 3.59 11.68
C ALA A 586 -24.44 3.62 12.99
N PHE A 587 -24.27 4.69 13.81
CA PHE A 587 -24.84 4.93 15.13
C PHE A 587 -24.41 3.94 16.24
N VAL A 588 -23.45 3.07 15.99
CA VAL A 588 -22.87 2.17 17.01
C VAL A 588 -21.73 2.91 17.73
N ARG A 589 -22.08 3.78 18.69
CA ARG A 589 -21.14 4.63 19.42
C ARG A 589 -21.69 5.02 20.79
N GLY A 590 -20.88 5.66 21.64
CA GLY A 590 -21.31 6.15 22.94
C GLY A 590 -22.55 7.05 22.87
N LEU A 591 -23.45 6.89 23.83
CA LEU A 591 -24.80 7.49 23.85
C LEU A 591 -24.81 9.02 23.60
N PRO A 592 -23.90 9.85 24.17
CA PRO A 592 -23.90 11.29 23.93
C PRO A 592 -23.72 11.67 22.44
N TYR A 593 -22.84 10.95 21.74
CA TYR A 593 -22.58 11.19 20.31
C TYR A 593 -23.77 10.79 19.45
N VAL A 594 -24.44 9.68 19.81
CA VAL A 594 -25.64 9.22 19.12
C VAL A 594 -26.77 10.21 19.31
N ILE A 595 -27.00 10.67 20.54
CA ILE A 595 -28.05 11.68 20.86
C ILE A 595 -27.76 12.96 20.05
N TYR A 596 -26.53 13.44 19.99
CA TYR A 596 -26.14 14.62 19.23
C TYR A 596 -26.44 14.44 17.72
N ALA A 597 -26.00 13.32 17.14
CA ALA A 597 -26.24 13.05 15.71
C ALA A 597 -27.73 12.93 15.40
N VAL A 598 -28.50 12.23 16.23
CA VAL A 598 -29.96 12.09 16.06
C VAL A 598 -30.66 13.45 16.23
N ALA A 599 -30.26 14.27 17.21
CA ALA A 599 -30.81 15.60 17.39
C ALA A 599 -30.63 16.49 16.14
N LEU A 600 -29.44 16.44 15.52
CA LEU A 600 -29.17 17.15 14.27
C LEU A 600 -30.01 16.64 13.10
N LEU A 601 -30.28 15.34 13.03
CA LEU A 601 -31.17 14.75 12.02
C LEU A 601 -32.62 15.14 12.24
N VAL A 602 -33.09 15.15 13.49
CA VAL A 602 -34.44 15.61 13.88
C VAL A 602 -34.61 17.10 13.52
N ILE A 603 -33.64 17.95 13.83
CA ILE A 603 -33.64 19.36 13.37
C ILE A 603 -33.72 19.42 11.84
N GLY A 604 -33.02 18.51 11.15
CA GLY A 604 -33.02 18.41 9.70
C GLY A 604 -34.39 18.07 9.07
N LEU A 605 -35.32 17.45 9.83
CA LEU A 605 -36.70 17.21 9.39
C LEU A 605 -37.50 18.51 9.27
N PHE A 606 -37.19 19.50 10.12
CA PHE A 606 -37.90 20.77 10.17
C PHE A 606 -37.16 21.93 9.44
N ALA A 607 -35.83 21.81 9.38
CA ALA A 607 -34.96 22.78 8.71
C ALA A 607 -34.06 22.08 7.73
N GLU A 608 -34.37 22.14 6.46
CA GLU A 608 -33.70 21.40 5.40
C GLU A 608 -32.19 21.62 5.39
N ARG A 609 -31.39 20.54 5.53
CA ARG A 609 -29.92 20.53 5.59
C ARG A 609 -29.34 21.51 6.64
N ALA A 610 -29.99 21.64 7.81
CA ALA A 610 -29.62 22.63 8.82
C ALA A 610 -28.14 22.54 9.23
N PHE A 611 -27.62 21.36 9.51
CA PHE A 611 -26.21 21.15 9.86
C PHE A 611 -25.27 21.62 8.71
N CYS A 612 -25.52 21.13 7.49
CA CYS A 612 -24.68 21.45 6.32
C CYS A 612 -24.68 22.94 5.99
N ARG A 613 -25.77 23.66 6.28
CA ARG A 613 -25.91 25.11 6.01
C ARG A 613 -25.24 25.95 7.07
N PHE A 614 -25.35 25.59 8.36
CA PHE A 614 -25.10 26.50 9.45
C PHE A 614 -23.92 26.11 10.33
N LEU A 615 -23.55 24.83 10.40
CA LEU A 615 -22.58 24.35 11.37
C LEU A 615 -21.41 23.56 10.76
N CYS A 616 -21.54 22.94 9.58
CA CYS A 616 -20.54 22.04 9.01
C CYS A 616 -19.17 22.73 8.73
N PRO A 617 -18.08 22.41 9.44
CA PRO A 617 -16.77 23.05 9.23
C PRO A 617 -16.13 22.63 7.91
N LEU A 618 -16.26 21.38 7.45
CA LEU A 618 -15.84 20.98 6.12
C LEU A 618 -16.54 21.81 5.04
N GLY A 619 -17.86 21.97 5.19
CA GLY A 619 -18.66 22.81 4.29
C GLY A 619 -18.21 24.28 4.29
N ALA A 620 -17.69 24.80 5.40
CA ALA A 620 -17.10 26.14 5.46
C ALA A 620 -15.77 26.20 4.68
N GLY A 621 -14.89 25.22 4.85
CA GLY A 621 -13.62 25.14 4.13
C GLY A 621 -13.83 25.11 2.62
N LEU A 622 -14.74 24.24 2.13
CA LEU A 622 -15.09 24.17 0.71
C LEU A 622 -15.75 25.45 0.21
N ALA A 623 -16.58 26.15 1.04
CA ALA A 623 -17.20 27.41 0.67
C ALA A 623 -16.21 28.59 0.55
N LEU A 624 -15.12 28.56 1.31
CA LEU A 624 -14.06 29.56 1.17
C LEU A 624 -13.32 29.39 -0.16
N LEU A 625 -13.04 28.14 -0.54
CA LEU A 625 -12.38 27.80 -1.81
C LEU A 625 -13.31 27.92 -3.02
N ASP A 626 -14.63 27.87 -2.83
CA ASP A 626 -15.65 28.04 -3.90
C ASP A 626 -15.48 29.33 -4.71
N ARG A 627 -14.84 30.34 -4.13
CA ARG A 627 -14.56 31.61 -4.83
C ARG A 627 -13.60 31.46 -6.01
N LEU A 628 -12.88 30.33 -6.07
CA LEU A 628 -11.91 30.03 -7.13
C LEU A 628 -12.55 29.34 -8.35
N HIS A 629 -13.85 28.98 -8.30
CA HIS A 629 -14.48 28.23 -9.37
C HIS A 629 -14.52 28.99 -10.70
N LEU A 630 -14.32 28.24 -11.79
CA LEU A 630 -14.17 28.76 -13.15
C LEU A 630 -15.48 28.91 -13.90
N PHE A 631 -16.41 27.96 -13.73
CA PHE A 631 -17.64 27.88 -14.51
C PHE A 631 -18.88 28.08 -13.64
N GLU A 632 -19.75 28.98 -14.08
CA GLU A 632 -21.07 29.15 -13.47
C GLU A 632 -22.08 28.17 -14.09
N LEU A 633 -22.45 27.11 -13.38
CA LEU A 633 -23.42 26.10 -13.81
C LEU A 633 -24.83 26.68 -13.93
N LEU A 634 -25.19 27.61 -13.05
CA LEU A 634 -26.55 28.15 -12.90
C LEU A 634 -26.68 29.51 -13.60
N LYS A 635 -26.99 29.47 -14.88
CA LYS A 635 -27.26 30.69 -15.64
C LYS A 635 -28.59 31.29 -15.21
N ARG A 636 -28.69 32.63 -15.20
CA ARG A 636 -29.91 33.40 -14.87
C ARG A 636 -30.33 34.30 -16.03
N ARG A 637 -31.64 34.51 -16.15
CA ARG A 637 -32.21 35.48 -17.10
C ARG A 637 -32.32 36.85 -16.42
N PRO A 638 -32.43 37.93 -17.19
CA PRO A 638 -32.59 39.28 -16.65
C PRO A 638 -33.85 39.45 -15.76
N GLU A 639 -34.90 38.68 -16.04
CA GLU A 639 -36.17 38.73 -15.31
C GLU A 639 -36.15 37.96 -13.98
N CYS A 640 -35.06 37.20 -13.72
CA CYS A 640 -34.91 36.47 -12.47
C CYS A 640 -34.62 37.44 -11.32
N GLY A 641 -35.45 37.42 -10.28
CA GLY A 641 -35.35 38.27 -9.10
C GLY A 641 -36.35 39.46 -9.15
N ASN A 642 -36.53 40.08 -10.28
CA ASN A 642 -37.54 41.15 -10.44
C ASN A 642 -38.14 41.10 -11.87
N PRO A 643 -39.42 40.75 -12.06
CA PRO A 643 -40.39 40.44 -10.98
C PRO A 643 -40.42 38.96 -10.51
N CYS A 644 -39.71 38.04 -11.21
CA CYS A 644 -39.87 36.61 -10.99
C CYS A 644 -38.97 36.04 -9.84
N GLN A 645 -39.61 35.51 -8.81
CA GLN A 645 -38.93 34.86 -7.67
C GLN A 645 -39.19 33.34 -7.58
N LEU A 646 -39.66 32.68 -8.66
CA LEU A 646 -40.05 31.27 -8.64
C LEU A 646 -38.89 30.34 -8.22
N CYS A 647 -37.72 30.52 -8.82
CA CYS A 647 -36.53 29.71 -8.50
C CYS A 647 -35.99 29.95 -7.08
N GLU A 648 -36.13 31.17 -6.54
CA GLU A 648 -35.76 31.48 -5.15
C GLU A 648 -36.69 30.73 -4.19
N ARG A 649 -38.03 30.74 -4.46
CA ARG A 649 -38.99 30.00 -3.64
C ARG A 649 -38.79 28.49 -3.72
N SER A 650 -38.41 27.98 -4.89
CA SER A 650 -38.14 26.54 -5.12
C SER A 650 -36.79 26.09 -4.62
N CYS A 651 -35.90 26.99 -4.21
CA CYS A 651 -34.58 26.63 -3.70
C CYS A 651 -34.69 26.08 -2.26
N PRO A 652 -34.37 24.78 -2.03
CA PRO A 652 -34.57 24.15 -0.72
C PRO A 652 -33.68 24.78 0.34
N VAL A 653 -32.48 25.24 -0.03
CA VAL A 653 -31.48 25.82 0.89
C VAL A 653 -31.45 27.34 0.86
N LYS A 654 -32.37 27.99 0.07
CA LYS A 654 -32.45 29.45 -0.07
C LYS A 654 -31.12 30.12 -0.44
N ALA A 655 -30.34 29.47 -1.30
CA ALA A 655 -29.09 30.01 -1.82
C ALA A 655 -29.27 31.03 -2.96
N ILE A 656 -30.49 31.39 -3.29
CA ILE A 656 -30.83 32.42 -4.27
C ILE A 656 -31.41 33.60 -3.50
N ASP A 657 -30.81 34.76 -3.63
CA ASP A 657 -31.33 35.96 -2.97
C ASP A 657 -32.54 36.53 -3.72
N PRO A 658 -33.35 37.44 -3.11
CA PRO A 658 -34.50 38.04 -3.75
C PRO A 658 -34.18 38.80 -5.04
N SER A 659 -32.92 39.21 -5.27
CA SER A 659 -32.49 39.83 -6.55
C SER A 659 -32.26 38.81 -7.66
N GLY A 660 -32.49 37.51 -7.42
CA GLY A 660 -32.24 36.43 -8.36
C GLY A 660 -30.79 35.98 -8.45
N LYS A 661 -29.87 36.55 -7.66
CA LYS A 661 -28.46 36.16 -7.64
C LYS A 661 -28.24 34.87 -6.83
N VAL A 662 -27.48 33.94 -7.39
CA VAL A 662 -27.10 32.72 -6.69
C VAL A 662 -25.90 33.01 -5.80
N VAL A 663 -26.03 32.70 -4.52
CA VAL A 663 -24.91 32.68 -3.57
C VAL A 663 -24.19 31.30 -3.70
N THR A 664 -23.19 31.23 -4.57
CA THR A 664 -22.51 29.96 -4.94
C THR A 664 -21.95 29.26 -3.74
N ALA A 665 -21.33 30.00 -2.80
CA ALA A 665 -20.83 29.49 -1.55
C ALA A 665 -21.88 28.79 -0.65
N GLU A 666 -23.19 29.00 -0.90
CA GLU A 666 -24.29 28.35 -0.18
C GLU A 666 -25.08 27.36 -1.05
N CYS A 667 -24.77 27.30 -2.34
CA CYS A 667 -25.44 26.45 -3.30
C CYS A 667 -24.91 24.99 -3.20
N PHE A 668 -25.84 24.01 -3.16
CA PHE A 668 -25.55 22.60 -3.21
C PHE A 668 -25.72 21.97 -4.61
N GLN A 669 -25.93 22.81 -5.63
CA GLN A 669 -26.08 22.36 -7.02
C GLN A 669 -27.08 21.21 -7.20
N CYS A 670 -28.17 21.23 -6.44
CA CYS A 670 -29.25 20.22 -6.51
C CYS A 670 -30.03 20.24 -7.82
N LEU A 671 -29.86 21.25 -8.63
CA LEU A 671 -30.51 21.50 -9.90
C LEU A 671 -32.04 21.73 -9.85
N ASP A 672 -32.69 21.75 -8.67
CA ASP A 672 -34.13 21.94 -8.54
C ASP A 672 -34.56 23.29 -9.13
N CYS A 673 -33.79 24.34 -8.93
CA CYS A 673 -34.05 25.64 -9.58
C CYS A 673 -33.87 25.59 -11.10
N MET A 674 -33.05 24.69 -11.64
CA MET A 674 -32.89 24.51 -13.09
C MET A 674 -34.09 23.79 -13.69
N VAL A 675 -34.75 22.90 -12.95
CA VAL A 675 -36.01 22.28 -13.37
C VAL A 675 -37.09 23.34 -13.55
N GLU A 676 -37.22 24.27 -12.59
CA GLU A 676 -38.17 25.41 -12.75
C GLU A 676 -37.75 26.35 -13.86
N TYR A 677 -36.45 26.58 -14.04
CA TYR A 677 -35.90 27.48 -15.06
C TYR A 677 -36.16 27.00 -16.50
N TYR A 678 -36.18 25.68 -16.74
CA TYR A 678 -36.41 25.10 -18.07
C TYR A 678 -37.86 24.64 -18.28
N ASP A 679 -38.74 24.75 -17.28
CA ASP A 679 -40.15 24.40 -17.40
C ASP A 679 -40.89 25.53 -18.15
N ASP A 680 -41.32 25.25 -19.39
CA ASP A 680 -42.00 26.22 -20.26
C ASP A 680 -43.45 26.52 -19.86
N ARG A 681 -43.99 25.77 -18.86
CA ARG A 681 -45.32 26.03 -18.26
C ARG A 681 -45.24 26.87 -17.01
N ARG A 682 -44.13 26.75 -16.26
CA ARG A 682 -43.98 27.40 -14.95
C ARG A 682 -43.10 28.65 -14.98
N CYS A 683 -42.02 28.63 -15.79
CA CYS A 683 -41.15 29.79 -15.94
C CYS A 683 -41.80 30.89 -16.73
N PRO A 684 -42.13 32.07 -16.15
CA PRO A 684 -42.92 33.11 -16.83
C PRO A 684 -42.40 33.55 -18.21
N PRO A 685 -41.07 33.81 -18.39
CA PRO A 685 -40.53 34.16 -19.70
C PRO A 685 -40.70 33.04 -20.75
N LEU A 686 -40.55 31.77 -20.35
CA LEU A 686 -40.72 30.64 -21.26
C LEU A 686 -42.20 30.36 -21.55
N ALA A 687 -43.07 30.52 -20.55
CA ALA A 687 -44.51 30.36 -20.73
C ALA A 687 -45.07 31.42 -21.69
N GLN A 688 -44.52 32.64 -21.64
CA GLN A 688 -44.88 33.69 -22.58
C GLN A 688 -44.42 33.36 -24.00
N LEU A 689 -43.13 32.99 -24.16
CA LEU A 689 -42.60 32.55 -25.46
C LEU A 689 -43.36 31.36 -26.04
N ARG A 690 -43.83 30.44 -25.20
CA ARG A 690 -44.65 29.33 -25.63
C ARG A 690 -46.01 29.81 -26.16
N LYS A 691 -46.69 30.69 -25.43
CA LYS A 691 -47.96 31.29 -25.87
C LYS A 691 -47.81 32.04 -27.20
N GLU A 692 -46.76 32.82 -27.35
CA GLU A 692 -46.47 33.54 -28.60
C GLU A 692 -46.22 32.57 -29.77
N ARG A 693 -45.51 31.47 -29.54
CA ARG A 693 -45.30 30.40 -30.54
C ARG A 693 -46.61 29.68 -30.88
N GLU A 694 -47.43 29.36 -29.90
CA GLU A 694 -48.76 28.74 -30.11
C GLU A 694 -49.67 29.67 -30.89
N GLN A 695 -49.68 30.98 -30.60
CA GLN A 695 -50.43 32.00 -31.36
C GLN A 695 -49.88 32.13 -32.78
N ALA A 696 -48.56 32.19 -32.97
CA ALA A 696 -47.95 32.24 -34.29
C ALA A 696 -48.22 30.98 -35.14
N ALA A 697 -48.24 29.81 -34.50
CA ALA A 697 -48.58 28.55 -35.17
C ALA A 697 -50.06 28.44 -35.51
N GLY A 698 -50.94 29.06 -34.73
CA GLY A 698 -52.39 29.19 -35.00
C GLY A 698 -52.71 30.21 -36.06
N PHE A 699 -51.87 31.21 -36.34
CA PHE A 699 -51.96 32.19 -37.37
C PHE A 699 -51.39 31.59 -38.68
N ARG A 700 -52.21 30.73 -39.36
CA ARG A 700 -52.03 30.45 -40.77
C ARG A 700 -52.53 31.66 -41.52
N PRO A 701 -51.71 32.39 -42.33
CA PRO A 701 -52.23 33.37 -43.24
C PRO A 701 -53.18 32.61 -44.21
N VAL A 702 -54.44 32.94 -44.17
CA VAL A 702 -55.37 32.55 -45.21
C VAL A 702 -54.91 33.31 -46.46
N LEU A 703 -54.09 32.61 -47.25
CA LEU A 703 -53.83 33.04 -48.64
C LEU A 703 -55.15 32.96 -49.32
N ASN A 704 -55.81 34.15 -49.49
CA ASN A 704 -56.96 34.36 -50.34
C ASN A 704 -56.62 33.77 -51.72
N SER A 705 -57.19 32.62 -52.02
CA SER A 705 -57.42 32.20 -53.40
C SER A 705 -58.62 32.96 -53.94
N ALA A 706 -58.47 34.28 -54.07
CA ALA A 706 -59.39 35.09 -54.84
C ALA A 706 -58.69 35.49 -56.13
N GLY A 707 -59.12 34.94 -57.19
CA GLY A 707 -58.80 35.50 -58.50
C GLY A 707 -58.32 34.45 -59.53
N SER A 708 -59.22 33.70 -60.09
CA SER A 708 -59.25 33.44 -61.55
C SER A 708 -60.55 32.75 -61.93
N SER A 709 -61.55 33.52 -62.01
CA SER A 709 -62.70 33.21 -62.87
C SER A 709 -62.99 34.46 -63.76
N SER A 710 -62.39 34.51 -64.91
CA SER A 710 -62.86 35.34 -66.00
C SER A 710 -62.53 34.58 -67.29
N GLU A 711 -63.63 34.35 -67.95
CA GLU A 711 -63.83 34.45 -69.39
C GLU A 711 -63.20 33.36 -70.27
N ALA A 712 -64.12 32.58 -70.80
CA ALA A 712 -64.24 32.35 -72.26
C ALA A 712 -65.63 32.00 -72.59
N SER A 713 -66.36 33.00 -73.09
CA SER A 713 -67.49 32.90 -73.97
C SER A 713 -66.99 33.22 -75.34
N ALA A 714 -67.16 32.33 -76.26
CA ALA A 714 -67.65 32.44 -77.62
C ALA A 714 -67.44 31.11 -78.33
#